data_05ab4e4a88bb13b771ce3b74409182e7
#
_entry.id   05ab4e4a88bb13b771ce3b74409182e7
#
_cell.length_a   1.000
_cell.length_b   1.000
_cell.length_c   1.000
_cell.angle_alpha   90.00
_cell.angle_beta   90.00
_cell.angle_gamma   90.00
#
_symmetry.space_group_name_H-M   'P 1'
#
loop_
_entity.id
_entity.type
_entity.pdbx_description
1 polymer ?
#
loop_
_entity_poly.entity_id
_entity_poly.type
_entity_poly.pdbx_seq_one_letter_code
_entity_poly.pdbx_strand_id
1 'polypeptide(L)'
;MIFKMIKIKSYLKAFILVITSSLLSACLHPASMNKTDTYAEIRRTSLGIPHIKANNWRGLGYGYGYVQAQDNLCTMADSFLTYRGERSQYFGGQATLVYDGITGKVQNLDSDFYHRHVLSEDMLNRMIQSQPEKIRQLVSGFTAGYNQYLRELPRHTKAHQACRNQDWVQLINEQDIYRRMYAIAFSKGYNLMLTNIVDAQPPTALSATNISASESPASIASFHLNHLESKGVGSNAYGFGTQATHSDSPLLFGNPHWYWFGPDRFYQAQLTIPGEIDVSGVSFLGIPVIQIGFNENIAWSHTVSTASRMGFYELSLAPDDPLSYLRDGKKIKMQANTITVQVKQDAGSLVPVTRTLYKSEYGPLVNLPPLQWDTKKAFAVRDINQENFRLWRNWLRFDQARSLEEFMAIQKQESAMPWVNTIAVGRGSNKAWYADIGAVPNVSPEQIKICTTQSRQILAAQLTPDIPFFDGSRSECDWQNDPDSVQTGAIGPSRMPHLLRADYVANMNDSYWLSNPQSPLTGYPAIFGSEGSEPVSMRTRLGHLMVQERLQGRDQYPGKDINHEIIQKMVLNSRALTAELFKSQLLEQVCHSPLVDVQRDALNDITYPAPQHVDVTAACHILRDWDNSGNLSARGAHIWDGVWNRLQGLPESILFAVPFDKHDPLNTPRKLHADTETLRQALGATVLDLARRGLPLNAKRGEYVYLIRGDKHVPLYGGCGNAGYFTIACVENIDVQNSDVRNRHDYGNNYLQLVSFPNNKVEAYTSLLTSLSDDPASPHYSDSTWMYSAKEWLHLPFKESEIIADLNYQYLILTD
;
A
#
# COMPACT_ATOMS: atom_id res chain seq x y z
N MET A 1 -81.36 11.00 -29.24
CA MET A 1 -79.99 11.47 -29.08
C MET A 1 -79.23 10.82 -27.89
N ILE A 2 -79.47 9.49 -27.63
CA ILE A 2 -78.96 8.76 -26.45
C ILE A 2 -78.36 7.37 -26.85
N PHE A 3 -78.15 7.08 -28.12
CA PHE A 3 -77.63 5.77 -28.58
C PHE A 3 -76.23 5.78 -29.21
N LYS A 4 -75.46 6.85 -29.03
CA LYS A 4 -74.12 6.94 -29.61
C LYS A 4 -72.91 6.99 -28.63
N MET A 5 -73.21 6.91 -27.30
CA MET A 5 -72.11 7.00 -26.27
C MET A 5 -71.70 5.67 -25.65
N ILE A 6 -72.31 4.54 -25.98
CA ILE A 6 -71.95 3.27 -25.33
C ILE A 6 -70.93 2.45 -26.09
N LYS A 7 -70.62 2.76 -27.37
CA LYS A 7 -69.61 2.03 -28.17
C LYS A 7 -68.20 2.54 -28.06
N ILE A 8 -68.00 3.73 -27.52
CA ILE A 8 -66.62 4.31 -27.39
C ILE A 8 -65.87 3.81 -26.11
N LYS A 9 -66.61 3.45 -25.04
CA LYS A 9 -66.00 2.95 -23.80
C LYS A 9 -65.47 1.49 -23.89
N SER A 10 -65.94 0.69 -24.80
CA SER A 10 -65.46 -0.69 -24.98
C SER A 10 -64.14 -0.78 -25.77
N TYR A 11 -63.87 0.14 -26.67
CA TYR A 11 -62.62 0.18 -27.43
C TYR A 11 -61.44 0.80 -26.65
N LEU A 12 -61.75 1.68 -25.68
CA LEU A 12 -60.70 2.29 -24.85
C LEU A 12 -60.15 1.33 -23.79
N LYS A 13 -60.99 0.37 -23.30
CA LYS A 13 -60.51 -0.68 -22.36
C LYS A 13 -59.72 -1.79 -23.05
N ALA A 14 -59.99 -2.10 -24.30
CA ALA A 14 -59.23 -3.07 -25.07
C ALA A 14 -57.87 -2.50 -25.52
N PHE A 15 -57.76 -1.19 -25.79
CA PHE A 15 -56.52 -0.52 -26.19
C PHE A 15 -55.56 -0.30 -24.99
N ILE A 16 -56.09 -0.07 -23.78
CA ILE A 16 -55.25 0.04 -22.57
C ILE A 16 -54.73 -1.33 -22.11
N LEU A 17 -55.49 -2.44 -22.36
CA LEU A 17 -55.03 -3.78 -21.99
C LEU A 17 -53.96 -4.34 -22.93
N VAL A 18 -53.90 -3.89 -24.19
CA VAL A 18 -52.87 -4.27 -25.17
C VAL A 18 -51.58 -3.46 -24.98
N ILE A 19 -51.68 -2.19 -24.52
CA ILE A 19 -50.51 -1.36 -24.25
C ILE A 19 -49.81 -1.77 -22.92
N THR A 20 -50.59 -2.23 -21.90
CA THR A 20 -50.01 -2.72 -20.64
C THR A 20 -49.35 -4.11 -20.77
N SER A 21 -49.83 -4.97 -21.66
CA SER A 21 -49.15 -6.27 -21.94
C SER A 21 -47.89 -6.11 -22.82
N SER A 22 -47.76 -5.05 -23.62
CA SER A 22 -46.56 -4.75 -24.43
C SER A 22 -45.46 -4.04 -23.62
N LEU A 23 -45.80 -3.42 -22.48
CA LEU A 23 -44.82 -2.76 -21.61
C LEU A 23 -44.25 -3.68 -20.51
N LEU A 24 -44.90 -4.80 -20.22
CA LEU A 24 -44.36 -5.82 -19.31
C LEU A 24 -43.48 -6.88 -19.98
N SER A 25 -43.46 -6.96 -21.32
CA SER A 25 -42.56 -7.85 -22.05
C SER A 25 -41.22 -7.19 -22.42
N ALA A 26 -41.07 -5.89 -22.13
CA ALA A 26 -39.82 -5.17 -22.48
C ALA A 26 -38.77 -5.14 -21.34
N CYS A 27 -39.06 -5.77 -20.19
CA CYS A 27 -38.13 -5.72 -19.03
C CYS A 27 -37.45 -7.03 -18.67
N LEU A 28 -37.49 -8.06 -19.51
CA LEU A 28 -36.80 -9.33 -19.26
C LEU A 28 -36.21 -9.92 -20.55
N HIS A 29 -35.35 -9.13 -21.22
CA HIS A 29 -34.29 -9.74 -22.00
C HIS A 29 -32.97 -9.29 -21.35
N PRO A 30 -32.18 -10.19 -20.76
CA PRO A 30 -30.77 -9.93 -20.67
C PRO A 30 -30.33 -9.73 -22.12
N ALA A 31 -29.78 -8.55 -22.43
CA ALA A 31 -29.13 -8.32 -23.71
C ALA A 31 -28.16 -9.47 -23.88
N SER A 32 -28.41 -10.36 -24.82
CA SER A 32 -27.45 -11.34 -25.24
C SER A 32 -26.27 -10.53 -25.81
N MET A 33 -25.24 -10.32 -24.97
CA MET A 33 -23.96 -9.81 -25.47
C MET A 33 -23.54 -10.75 -26.61
N ASN A 34 -23.51 -10.22 -27.82
CA ASN A 34 -23.03 -10.97 -28.96
C ASN A 34 -21.60 -11.44 -28.66
N LYS A 35 -21.34 -12.74 -28.81
CA LYS A 35 -20.02 -13.35 -28.60
C LYS A 35 -18.88 -12.69 -29.40
N THR A 36 -19.21 -11.84 -30.36
CA THR A 36 -18.27 -11.13 -31.25
C THR A 36 -17.66 -9.83 -30.63
N ASP A 37 -18.03 -9.45 -29.39
CA ASP A 37 -17.61 -8.18 -28.80
C ASP A 37 -16.32 -8.26 -27.97
N THR A 38 -15.70 -9.44 -27.83
CA THR A 38 -14.47 -9.61 -27.04
C THR A 38 -13.27 -9.63 -27.98
N TYR A 39 -12.68 -8.45 -28.19
CA TYR A 39 -11.51 -8.24 -29.03
C TYR A 39 -10.49 -7.40 -28.28
N ALA A 40 -9.21 -7.81 -28.29
CA ALA A 40 -8.09 -7.03 -27.79
C ALA A 40 -6.84 -7.22 -28.64
N GLU A 41 -6.15 -6.13 -28.94
CA GLU A 41 -4.80 -6.13 -29.49
C GLU A 41 -3.82 -5.98 -28.32
N ILE A 42 -2.91 -6.92 -28.18
CA ILE A 42 -1.81 -6.86 -27.24
C ILE A 42 -0.54 -6.56 -28.01
N ARG A 43 0.06 -5.44 -27.72
CA ARG A 43 1.34 -5.01 -28.30
C ARG A 43 2.34 -4.92 -27.17
N ARG A 44 3.38 -5.75 -27.20
CA ARG A 44 4.44 -5.70 -26.20
C ARG A 44 5.63 -4.93 -26.78
N THR A 45 6.24 -4.10 -25.93
CA THR A 45 7.43 -3.33 -26.23
C THR A 45 8.59 -3.77 -25.33
N SER A 46 9.66 -3.00 -25.29
CA SER A 46 10.82 -3.26 -24.44
C SER A 46 10.43 -3.60 -23.02
N LEU A 47 11.15 -4.53 -22.39
CA LEU A 47 10.86 -5.12 -21.07
C LEU A 47 9.51 -5.85 -20.99
N GLY A 48 8.92 -6.19 -22.14
CA GLY A 48 7.67 -6.92 -22.25
C GLY A 48 6.41 -6.14 -21.91
N ILE A 49 6.48 -4.82 -21.74
CA ILE A 49 5.36 -3.99 -21.31
C ILE A 49 4.21 -4.09 -22.30
N PRO A 50 3.01 -4.52 -21.87
CA PRO A 50 1.87 -4.65 -22.76
C PRO A 50 1.13 -3.32 -22.94
N HIS A 51 0.84 -2.98 -24.17
CA HIS A 51 -0.05 -1.91 -24.59
C HIS A 51 -1.31 -2.54 -25.16
N ILE A 52 -2.38 -2.58 -24.37
CA ILE A 52 -3.64 -3.24 -24.71
C ILE A 52 -4.55 -2.22 -25.39
N LYS A 53 -5.01 -2.55 -26.62
CA LYS A 53 -5.96 -1.73 -27.35
C LYS A 53 -7.22 -2.55 -27.66
N ALA A 54 -8.38 -1.98 -27.36
CA ALA A 54 -9.66 -2.61 -27.60
C ALA A 54 -10.69 -1.60 -28.13
N ASN A 55 -11.84 -2.11 -28.57
CA ASN A 55 -12.94 -1.28 -29.06
C ASN A 55 -14.01 -1.00 -27.99
N ASN A 56 -13.94 -1.69 -26.85
CA ASN A 56 -14.88 -1.56 -25.75
C ASN A 56 -14.26 -2.00 -24.41
N TRP A 57 -14.92 -1.73 -23.31
CA TRP A 57 -14.45 -1.98 -21.95
C TRP A 57 -14.27 -3.47 -21.62
N ARG A 58 -15.13 -4.34 -22.17
CA ARG A 58 -15.00 -5.79 -22.00
C ARG A 58 -13.75 -6.32 -22.71
N GLY A 59 -13.52 -5.91 -23.96
CA GLY A 59 -12.31 -6.26 -24.70
C GLY A 59 -11.04 -5.75 -24.02
N LEU A 60 -11.07 -4.53 -23.48
CA LEU A 60 -9.94 -3.98 -22.73
C LEU A 60 -9.62 -4.82 -21.50
N GLY A 61 -10.64 -5.15 -20.71
CA GLY A 61 -10.49 -6.06 -19.57
C GLY A 61 -9.97 -7.43 -19.99
N TYR A 62 -10.47 -7.99 -21.10
CA TYR A 62 -10.05 -9.28 -21.64
C TYR A 62 -8.55 -9.33 -21.95
N GLY A 63 -8.05 -8.35 -22.69
CA GLY A 63 -6.62 -8.25 -22.96
C GLY A 63 -5.81 -8.10 -21.67
N TYR A 64 -6.28 -7.27 -20.71
CA TYR A 64 -5.55 -7.01 -19.48
C TYR A 64 -5.48 -8.22 -18.54
N GLY A 65 -6.59 -8.95 -18.38
CA GLY A 65 -6.63 -10.19 -17.59
C GLY A 65 -5.75 -11.30 -18.18
N TYR A 66 -5.73 -11.39 -19.53
CA TYR A 66 -4.90 -12.35 -20.25
C TYR A 66 -3.40 -12.10 -20.01
N VAL A 67 -2.92 -10.85 -20.19
CA VAL A 67 -1.48 -10.55 -20.04
C VAL A 67 -1.02 -10.65 -18.60
N GLN A 68 -1.86 -10.25 -17.62
CA GLN A 68 -1.49 -10.43 -16.22
C GLN A 68 -1.38 -11.92 -15.85
N ALA A 69 -2.29 -12.76 -16.32
CA ALA A 69 -2.20 -14.20 -16.12
C ALA A 69 -0.99 -14.79 -16.84
N GLN A 70 -0.68 -14.35 -18.08
CA GLN A 70 0.49 -14.78 -18.82
C GLN A 70 1.80 -14.52 -18.08
N ASP A 71 1.88 -13.41 -17.36
CA ASP A 71 3.11 -13.00 -16.69
C ASP A 71 3.16 -13.44 -15.21
N ASN A 72 1.99 -13.62 -14.52
CA ASN A 72 1.93 -13.79 -13.06
C ASN A 72 0.88 -14.80 -12.58
N LEU A 73 0.68 -15.90 -13.31
CA LEU A 73 -0.39 -16.87 -13.02
C LEU A 73 -0.33 -17.43 -11.60
N CYS A 74 0.85 -17.85 -11.13
CA CYS A 74 0.97 -18.52 -9.84
C CYS A 74 0.61 -17.59 -8.68
N THR A 75 1.10 -16.36 -8.71
CA THR A 75 0.78 -15.34 -7.69
C THR A 75 -0.70 -14.95 -7.73
N MET A 76 -1.29 -14.80 -8.91
CA MET A 76 -2.71 -14.47 -9.05
C MET A 76 -3.61 -15.60 -8.55
N ALA A 77 -3.34 -16.85 -8.93
CA ALA A 77 -4.12 -18.00 -8.49
C ALA A 77 -4.07 -18.19 -6.97
N ASP A 78 -2.88 -18.05 -6.36
CA ASP A 78 -2.71 -18.07 -4.90
C ASP A 78 -3.53 -16.98 -4.21
N SER A 79 -3.53 -15.77 -4.77
CA SER A 79 -4.27 -14.64 -4.22
C SER A 79 -5.79 -14.83 -4.27
N PHE A 80 -6.32 -15.42 -5.34
CA PHE A 80 -7.75 -15.70 -5.44
C PHE A 80 -8.21 -16.72 -4.39
N LEU A 81 -7.41 -17.75 -4.10
CA LEU A 81 -7.69 -18.67 -2.99
C LEU A 81 -7.72 -17.93 -1.64
N THR A 82 -6.77 -17.03 -1.42
CA THR A 82 -6.69 -16.22 -0.21
C THR A 82 -7.99 -15.43 0.00
N TYR A 83 -8.43 -14.70 -1.02
CA TYR A 83 -9.61 -13.83 -0.90
C TYR A 83 -10.95 -14.58 -0.96
N ARG A 84 -10.97 -15.83 -1.46
CA ARG A 84 -12.10 -16.76 -1.29
C ARG A 84 -12.18 -17.36 0.12
N GLY A 85 -11.08 -17.33 0.88
CA GLY A 85 -10.96 -18.05 2.15
C GLY A 85 -10.94 -19.56 1.96
N GLU A 86 -10.10 -20.06 1.05
CA GLU A 86 -10.04 -21.48 0.63
C GLU A 86 -8.63 -22.09 0.76
N ARG A 87 -7.67 -21.36 1.35
CA ARG A 87 -6.28 -21.82 1.42
C ARG A 87 -6.10 -23.11 2.22
N SER A 88 -6.81 -23.23 3.34
CA SER A 88 -6.70 -24.40 4.24
C SER A 88 -7.05 -25.71 3.55
N GLN A 89 -7.90 -25.66 2.54
CA GLN A 89 -8.31 -26.81 1.75
C GLN A 89 -7.17 -27.39 0.91
N TYR A 90 -6.19 -26.57 0.53
CA TYR A 90 -5.08 -26.98 -0.36
C TYR A 90 -3.77 -27.08 0.39
N PHE A 91 -3.50 -26.20 1.35
CA PHE A 91 -2.20 -26.04 2.01
C PHE A 91 -2.20 -26.41 3.49
N GLY A 92 -3.35 -26.83 4.04
CA GLY A 92 -3.51 -27.10 5.49
C GLY A 92 -3.70 -25.81 6.30
N GLY A 93 -4.39 -25.94 7.43
CA GLY A 93 -4.79 -24.79 8.25
C GLY A 93 -3.65 -24.14 9.02
N GLN A 94 -2.66 -24.92 9.46
CA GLN A 94 -1.54 -24.46 10.29
C GLN A 94 -0.40 -23.82 9.50
N ALA A 95 -0.33 -24.08 8.19
CA ALA A 95 0.64 -23.41 7.33
C ALA A 95 0.35 -21.90 7.24
N THR A 96 1.41 -21.10 7.14
CA THR A 96 1.29 -19.64 7.00
C THR A 96 1.10 -19.22 5.56
N LEU A 97 0.57 -18.00 5.35
CA LEU A 97 0.53 -17.37 4.04
C LEU A 97 1.92 -17.33 3.42
N VAL A 98 1.99 -17.59 2.12
CA VAL A 98 3.25 -17.49 1.34
C VAL A 98 3.70 -16.04 1.23
N TYR A 99 2.73 -15.15 1.05
CA TYR A 99 2.93 -13.71 0.95
C TYR A 99 2.20 -13.06 2.11
N ASP A 100 2.95 -12.68 3.12
CA ASP A 100 2.43 -12.13 4.36
C ASP A 100 2.21 -10.58 4.30
N GLY A 101 2.89 -9.89 3.41
CA GLY A 101 2.65 -8.48 3.14
C GLY A 101 2.29 -7.65 4.39
N ILE A 102 1.18 -6.92 4.31
CA ILE A 102 0.67 -6.10 5.43
C ILE A 102 0.12 -6.96 6.58
N THR A 103 -0.43 -8.14 6.29
CA THR A 103 -1.06 -8.99 7.31
C THR A 103 -0.08 -9.66 8.26
N GLY A 104 1.21 -9.72 7.89
CA GLY A 104 2.21 -10.45 8.64
C GLY A 104 2.07 -11.97 8.51
N LYS A 105 2.76 -12.72 9.39
CA LYS A 105 2.72 -14.21 9.40
C LYS A 105 1.40 -14.70 9.96
N VAL A 106 0.43 -14.96 9.09
CA VAL A 106 -0.91 -15.45 9.44
C VAL A 106 -1.08 -16.88 8.98
N GLN A 107 -1.73 -17.72 9.80
CA GLN A 107 -2.09 -19.08 9.41
C GLN A 107 -3.19 -19.07 8.34
N ASN A 108 -3.18 -20.06 7.44
CA ASN A 108 -4.19 -20.18 6.39
C ASN A 108 -5.61 -20.24 6.96
N LEU A 109 -5.80 -20.95 8.09
CA LEU A 109 -7.13 -21.09 8.69
C LEU A 109 -7.69 -19.75 9.17
N ASP A 110 -6.88 -18.92 9.80
CA ASP A 110 -7.31 -17.60 10.26
C ASP A 110 -7.55 -16.67 9.08
N SER A 111 -6.71 -16.71 8.05
CA SER A 111 -6.94 -16.00 6.80
C SER A 111 -8.27 -16.38 6.15
N ASP A 112 -8.61 -17.68 6.10
CA ASP A 112 -9.85 -18.17 5.50
C ASP A 112 -11.09 -17.68 6.28
N PHE A 113 -11.05 -17.76 7.61
CA PHE A 113 -12.13 -17.23 8.45
C PHE A 113 -12.29 -15.72 8.29
N TYR A 114 -11.18 -14.98 8.29
CA TYR A 114 -11.20 -13.53 8.14
C TYR A 114 -11.86 -13.10 6.83
N HIS A 115 -11.39 -13.60 5.69
CA HIS A 115 -11.91 -13.17 4.39
C HIS A 115 -13.38 -13.50 4.20
N ARG A 116 -13.84 -14.67 4.69
CA ARG A 116 -15.27 -15.03 4.68
C ARG A 116 -16.12 -14.24 5.68
N HIS A 117 -15.49 -13.70 6.72
CA HIS A 117 -16.19 -12.90 7.72
C HIS A 117 -16.33 -11.45 7.28
N VAL A 118 -15.25 -10.79 6.84
CA VAL A 118 -15.28 -9.34 6.57
C VAL A 118 -16.11 -8.99 5.34
N LEU A 119 -16.11 -9.83 4.31
CA LEU A 119 -16.88 -9.63 3.07
C LEU A 119 -17.98 -10.69 2.93
N SER A 120 -19.19 -10.35 3.40
CA SER A 120 -20.37 -11.17 3.20
C SER A 120 -20.83 -11.13 1.74
N GLU A 121 -21.57 -12.16 1.29
CA GLU A 121 -22.15 -12.21 -0.05
C GLU A 121 -23.09 -11.02 -0.32
N ASP A 122 -23.86 -10.57 0.68
CA ASP A 122 -24.71 -9.39 0.56
C ASP A 122 -23.87 -8.12 0.30
N MET A 123 -22.78 -7.92 1.05
CA MET A 123 -21.90 -6.78 0.84
C MET A 123 -21.20 -6.84 -0.52
N LEU A 124 -20.75 -8.02 -0.95
CA LEU A 124 -20.18 -8.23 -2.26
C LEU A 124 -21.18 -7.87 -3.37
N ASN A 125 -22.42 -8.32 -3.24
CA ASN A 125 -23.48 -8.00 -4.20
C ASN A 125 -23.79 -6.49 -4.23
N ARG A 126 -23.84 -5.82 -3.10
CA ARG A 126 -24.01 -4.35 -3.03
C ARG A 126 -22.85 -3.62 -3.70
N MET A 127 -21.63 -4.07 -3.46
CA MET A 127 -20.43 -3.54 -4.12
C MET A 127 -20.53 -3.67 -5.65
N ILE A 128 -20.87 -4.86 -6.17
CA ILE A 128 -21.01 -5.13 -7.61
C ILE A 128 -22.07 -4.24 -8.23
N GLN A 129 -23.25 -4.18 -7.61
CA GLN A 129 -24.38 -3.38 -8.09
C GLN A 129 -24.09 -1.87 -8.09
N SER A 130 -23.27 -1.39 -7.17
CA SER A 130 -22.87 0.03 -7.09
C SER A 130 -21.90 0.46 -8.18
N GLN A 131 -21.26 -0.49 -8.88
CA GLN A 131 -20.25 -0.14 -9.90
C GLN A 131 -20.89 0.34 -11.20
N PRO A 132 -20.31 1.34 -11.86
CA PRO A 132 -20.73 1.76 -13.20
C PRO A 132 -20.50 0.64 -14.22
N GLU A 133 -21.24 0.67 -15.32
CA GLU A 133 -21.21 -0.35 -16.37
C GLU A 133 -19.81 -0.57 -16.92
N LYS A 134 -19.01 0.49 -17.10
CA LYS A 134 -17.60 0.42 -17.55
C LYS A 134 -16.75 -0.48 -16.65
N ILE A 135 -16.89 -0.36 -15.33
CA ILE A 135 -16.18 -1.21 -14.35
C ILE A 135 -16.66 -2.66 -14.45
N ARG A 136 -17.98 -2.89 -14.53
CA ARG A 136 -18.52 -4.25 -14.66
C ARG A 136 -18.01 -4.94 -15.92
N GLN A 137 -17.97 -4.22 -17.05
CA GLN A 137 -17.43 -4.75 -18.31
C GLN A 137 -15.93 -5.03 -18.23
N LEU A 138 -15.14 -4.15 -17.61
CA LEU A 138 -13.71 -4.38 -17.36
C LEU A 138 -13.49 -5.65 -16.51
N VAL A 139 -14.22 -5.82 -15.41
CA VAL A 139 -14.13 -7.00 -14.54
C VAL A 139 -14.53 -8.27 -15.28
N SER A 140 -15.63 -8.22 -16.02
CA SER A 140 -16.12 -9.36 -16.84
C SER A 140 -15.08 -9.76 -17.88
N GLY A 141 -14.52 -8.77 -18.59
CA GLY A 141 -13.44 -9.01 -19.55
C GLY A 141 -12.20 -9.58 -18.91
N PHE A 142 -11.74 -8.99 -17.79
CA PHE A 142 -10.55 -9.42 -17.07
C PHE A 142 -10.65 -10.89 -16.62
N THR A 143 -11.80 -11.28 -16.09
CA THR A 143 -12.12 -12.66 -15.73
C THR A 143 -12.03 -13.58 -16.93
N ALA A 144 -12.61 -13.19 -18.05
CA ALA A 144 -12.58 -13.98 -19.29
C ALA A 144 -11.14 -14.14 -19.82
N GLY A 145 -10.32 -13.07 -19.77
CA GLY A 145 -8.93 -13.08 -20.23
C GLY A 145 -8.02 -13.97 -19.38
N TYR A 146 -8.10 -13.88 -18.05
CA TYR A 146 -7.41 -14.80 -17.16
C TYR A 146 -7.78 -16.26 -17.47
N ASN A 147 -9.06 -16.54 -17.56
CA ASN A 147 -9.56 -17.89 -17.83
C ASN A 147 -9.14 -18.38 -19.21
N GLN A 148 -9.05 -17.50 -20.21
CA GLN A 148 -8.57 -17.88 -21.55
C GLN A 148 -7.09 -18.29 -21.50
N TYR A 149 -6.22 -17.49 -20.83
CA TYR A 149 -4.83 -17.89 -20.69
C TYR A 149 -4.67 -19.23 -19.96
N LEU A 150 -5.45 -19.46 -18.88
CA LEU A 150 -5.40 -20.73 -18.15
C LEU A 150 -5.81 -21.92 -19.04
N ARG A 151 -6.79 -21.78 -19.93
CA ARG A 151 -7.15 -22.84 -20.91
C ARG A 151 -6.04 -23.10 -21.92
N GLU A 152 -5.26 -22.08 -22.26
CA GLU A 152 -4.13 -22.17 -23.18
C GLU A 152 -2.85 -22.67 -22.53
N LEU A 153 -2.75 -22.65 -21.21
CA LEU A 153 -1.57 -23.05 -20.46
C LEU A 153 -0.96 -24.41 -20.86
N PRO A 154 -1.73 -25.46 -21.20
CA PRO A 154 -1.17 -26.73 -21.71
C PRO A 154 -0.28 -26.58 -22.95
N ARG A 155 -0.49 -25.54 -23.77
CA ARG A 155 0.32 -25.23 -24.96
C ARG A 155 1.65 -24.55 -24.60
N HIS A 156 1.75 -23.91 -23.44
CA HIS A 156 2.92 -23.17 -22.92
C HIS A 156 3.75 -24.06 -21.98
N THR A 157 4.38 -25.11 -22.51
CA THR A 157 4.97 -26.19 -21.70
C THR A 157 6.05 -25.77 -20.73
N LYS A 158 6.71 -24.64 -20.92
CA LYS A 158 7.76 -24.11 -20.02
C LYS A 158 7.24 -23.10 -18.98
N ALA A 159 6.04 -22.52 -19.20
CA ALA A 159 5.51 -21.48 -18.33
C ALA A 159 4.99 -22.02 -17.01
N HIS A 160 5.15 -21.22 -15.95
CA HIS A 160 4.54 -21.40 -14.63
C HIS A 160 4.77 -22.78 -14.00
N GLN A 161 5.99 -23.31 -14.11
CA GLN A 161 6.33 -24.66 -13.62
C GLN A 161 6.02 -24.85 -12.12
N ALA A 162 6.05 -23.79 -11.33
CA ALA A 162 5.78 -23.84 -9.90
C ALA A 162 4.31 -24.19 -9.56
N CYS A 163 3.36 -23.90 -10.46
CA CYS A 163 1.94 -24.04 -10.15
C CYS A 163 1.08 -24.68 -11.24
N ARG A 164 1.53 -24.78 -12.47
CA ARG A 164 0.71 -25.15 -13.64
C ARG A 164 -0.12 -26.44 -13.53
N ASN A 165 0.28 -27.38 -12.72
CA ASN A 165 -0.41 -28.67 -12.56
C ASN A 165 -1.00 -28.83 -11.15
N GLN A 166 -1.18 -27.75 -10.43
CA GLN A 166 -1.71 -27.79 -9.09
C GLN A 166 -3.24 -27.63 -9.09
N ASP A 167 -3.93 -28.39 -8.27
CA ASP A 167 -5.39 -28.38 -8.15
C ASP A 167 -5.97 -27.03 -7.74
N TRP A 168 -5.16 -26.22 -7.10
CA TRP A 168 -5.55 -24.88 -6.64
C TRP A 168 -5.48 -23.81 -7.74
N VAL A 169 -4.89 -24.11 -8.89
CA VAL A 169 -4.87 -23.20 -10.05
C VAL A 169 -6.15 -23.38 -10.85
N GLN A 170 -7.15 -22.58 -10.53
CA GLN A 170 -8.52 -22.75 -11.03
C GLN A 170 -8.99 -21.58 -11.88
N LEU A 171 -10.04 -21.82 -12.67
CA LEU A 171 -10.80 -20.75 -13.30
C LEU A 171 -11.40 -19.83 -12.23
N ILE A 172 -11.47 -18.56 -12.56
CA ILE A 172 -12.05 -17.53 -11.69
C ILE A 172 -13.41 -17.06 -12.20
N ASN A 173 -14.16 -16.39 -11.35
CA ASN A 173 -15.38 -15.67 -11.70
C ASN A 173 -15.23 -14.18 -11.36
N GLU A 174 -16.21 -13.36 -11.75
CA GLU A 174 -16.17 -11.91 -11.53
C GLU A 174 -16.10 -11.54 -10.06
N GLN A 175 -16.73 -12.33 -9.17
CA GLN A 175 -16.68 -12.08 -7.73
C GLN A 175 -15.25 -12.18 -7.17
N ASP A 176 -14.37 -13.00 -7.75
CA ASP A 176 -12.99 -13.12 -7.30
C ASP A 176 -12.22 -11.82 -7.50
N ILE A 177 -12.47 -11.16 -8.64
CA ILE A 177 -11.90 -9.84 -8.90
C ILE A 177 -12.44 -8.80 -7.91
N TYR A 178 -13.74 -8.81 -7.63
CA TYR A 178 -14.32 -7.91 -6.64
C TYR A 178 -13.83 -8.19 -5.22
N ARG A 179 -13.61 -9.45 -4.82
CA ARG A 179 -12.97 -9.80 -3.54
C ARG A 179 -11.54 -9.24 -3.47
N ARG A 180 -10.77 -9.39 -4.54
CA ARG A 180 -9.44 -8.80 -4.66
C ARG A 180 -9.48 -7.28 -4.54
N MET A 181 -10.40 -6.65 -5.26
CA MET A 181 -10.61 -5.20 -5.20
C MET A 181 -10.97 -4.74 -3.77
N TYR A 182 -11.84 -5.46 -3.08
CA TYR A 182 -12.24 -5.16 -1.71
C TYR A 182 -11.06 -5.26 -0.72
N ALA A 183 -10.25 -6.31 -0.83
CA ALA A 183 -9.11 -6.54 0.05
C ALA A 183 -8.08 -5.39 0.04
N ILE A 184 -7.86 -4.74 -1.11
CA ILE A 184 -6.94 -3.60 -1.24
C ILE A 184 -7.41 -2.38 -0.45
N ALA A 185 -8.71 -2.13 -0.38
CA ALA A 185 -9.25 -1.00 0.37
C ALA A 185 -8.86 -1.02 1.85
N PHE A 186 -8.59 -2.21 2.41
CA PHE A 186 -8.27 -2.41 3.83
C PHE A 186 -6.79 -2.59 4.13
N SER A 187 -5.90 -2.28 3.22
CA SER A 187 -4.45 -2.45 3.46
C SER A 187 -3.92 -1.67 4.67
N LYS A 188 -4.54 -0.53 5.01
CA LYS A 188 -4.29 0.20 6.28
C LYS A 188 -5.53 0.21 7.19
N GLY A 189 -6.24 -0.88 7.27
CA GLY A 189 -7.46 -1.02 8.05
C GLY A 189 -7.65 -2.44 8.57
N TYR A 190 -8.73 -3.10 8.24
CA TYR A 190 -9.06 -4.43 8.74
C TYR A 190 -7.96 -5.47 8.53
N ASN A 191 -7.16 -5.40 7.45
CA ASN A 191 -6.09 -6.36 7.21
C ASN A 191 -5.04 -6.36 8.32
N LEU A 192 -4.79 -5.22 8.97
CA LEU A 192 -3.89 -5.12 10.13
C LEU A 192 -4.46 -5.79 11.38
N MET A 193 -5.77 -6.04 11.41
CA MET A 193 -6.51 -6.59 12.55
C MET A 193 -6.95 -8.04 12.31
N LEU A 194 -6.42 -8.72 11.30
CA LEU A 194 -6.90 -10.03 10.86
C LEU A 194 -7.00 -11.03 12.02
N THR A 195 -5.91 -11.28 12.74
CA THR A 195 -5.88 -12.20 13.88
C THR A 195 -6.77 -11.72 15.02
N ASN A 196 -6.77 -10.42 15.31
CA ASN A 196 -7.60 -9.83 16.36
C ASN A 196 -9.11 -10.02 16.08
N ILE A 197 -9.51 -9.95 14.81
CA ILE A 197 -10.92 -10.18 14.39
C ILE A 197 -11.27 -11.66 14.54
N VAL A 198 -10.40 -12.56 14.12
CA VAL A 198 -10.66 -14.02 14.15
C VAL A 198 -10.63 -14.56 15.57
N ASP A 199 -9.83 -13.97 16.46
CA ASP A 199 -9.69 -14.38 17.87
C ASP A 199 -10.76 -13.78 18.78
N ALA A 200 -11.63 -12.89 18.27
CA ALA A 200 -12.71 -12.30 19.07
C ALA A 200 -13.82 -13.33 19.36
N GLN A 201 -13.82 -13.89 20.56
CA GLN A 201 -14.81 -14.88 21.00
C GLN A 201 -15.50 -14.43 22.29
N PRO A 202 -16.80 -14.73 22.45
CA PRO A 202 -17.52 -14.43 23.69
C PRO A 202 -16.98 -15.28 24.84
N PRO A 203 -17.06 -14.81 26.10
CA PRO A 203 -16.62 -15.57 27.26
C PRO A 203 -17.42 -16.86 27.37
N THR A 204 -16.73 -18.00 27.48
CA THR A 204 -17.35 -19.30 27.74
C THR A 204 -17.58 -19.47 29.24
N ALA A 205 -18.71 -20.03 29.63
CA ALA A 205 -19.04 -20.30 31.04
C ALA A 205 -18.02 -21.24 31.76
N LEU A 206 -17.11 -21.86 31.03
CA LEU A 206 -16.07 -22.76 31.52
C LEU A 206 -14.69 -22.08 31.71
N SER A 207 -14.53 -20.84 31.29
CA SER A 207 -13.25 -20.11 31.43
C SER A 207 -13.08 -19.42 32.79
N ALA A 208 -13.97 -19.59 33.74
CA ALA A 208 -13.83 -19.03 35.10
C ALA A 208 -12.84 -19.81 36.00
N THR A 209 -12.29 -20.93 35.55
CA THR A 209 -11.28 -21.68 36.26
C THR A 209 -10.14 -22.12 35.36
N ASN A 210 -8.98 -21.49 35.59
CA ASN A 210 -7.66 -21.92 35.11
C ASN A 210 -7.45 -21.95 33.61
N ILE A 211 -7.30 -20.78 32.99
CA ILE A 211 -6.41 -20.67 31.85
C ILE A 211 -5.00 -20.44 32.38
N SER A 212 -4.22 -21.54 32.49
CA SER A 212 -2.79 -21.41 32.38
C SER A 212 -2.54 -20.81 31.00
N ALA A 213 -2.06 -19.57 30.98
CA ALA A 213 -1.59 -18.93 29.79
C ALA A 213 -0.57 -19.86 29.09
N SER A 214 -0.99 -20.58 28.08
CA SER A 214 -0.05 -20.98 27.06
C SER A 214 0.23 -19.70 26.28
N GLU A 215 1.22 -19.00 26.77
CA GLU A 215 1.79 -17.82 26.17
C GLU A 215 2.19 -18.15 24.74
N SER A 216 1.46 -17.60 23.77
CA SER A 216 2.06 -17.27 22.49
C SER A 216 2.49 -15.80 22.58
N PRO A 217 3.79 -15.52 22.80
CA PRO A 217 4.29 -14.12 22.90
C PRO A 217 4.13 -13.32 21.60
N ALA A 218 3.64 -13.94 20.54
CA ALA A 218 3.53 -13.36 19.21
C ALA A 218 2.38 -12.37 19.03
N SER A 219 1.36 -12.37 19.91
CA SER A 219 0.15 -11.57 19.68
C SER A 219 0.21 -10.11 20.16
N ILE A 220 1.16 -9.77 21.04
CA ILE A 220 1.28 -8.41 21.59
C ILE A 220 2.18 -7.52 20.73
N ALA A 221 3.06 -8.08 19.91
CA ALA A 221 4.10 -7.35 19.20
C ALA A 221 3.66 -6.70 17.87
N SER A 222 2.44 -6.92 17.39
CA SER A 222 2.09 -6.59 16.00
C SER A 222 1.22 -5.34 15.81
N PHE A 223 0.76 -4.68 16.87
CA PHE A 223 -0.22 -3.60 16.74
C PHE A 223 0.38 -2.19 16.75
N HIS A 224 1.57 -1.99 16.21
CA HIS A 224 2.09 -0.64 15.99
C HIS A 224 1.83 -0.24 14.53
N LEU A 225 0.79 0.57 14.29
CA LEU A 225 0.48 1.15 12.98
C LEU A 225 1.65 1.94 12.37
N ASN A 226 2.53 2.47 13.23
CA ASN A 226 3.76 3.16 12.83
C ASN A 226 4.88 2.22 12.36
N HIS A 227 4.73 0.91 12.48
CA HIS A 227 5.78 -0.06 12.07
C HIS A 227 5.98 -0.15 10.56
N LEU A 228 5.00 0.22 9.74
CA LEU A 228 5.16 0.17 8.28
C LEU A 228 6.25 1.12 7.78
N GLU A 229 6.35 2.32 8.35
CA GLU A 229 7.38 3.30 7.96
C GLU A 229 8.77 2.96 8.49
N SER A 230 8.86 2.44 9.71
CA SER A 230 10.15 1.99 10.27
C SER A 230 10.76 0.86 9.46
N LYS A 231 9.93 0.09 8.77
CA LYS A 231 10.32 -1.02 7.90
C LYS A 231 10.62 -0.61 6.45
N GLY A 232 10.43 0.67 6.06
CA GLY A 232 10.71 1.18 4.71
C GLY A 232 9.58 1.03 3.71
N VAL A 233 8.42 0.46 4.11
CA VAL A 233 7.19 0.50 3.31
C VAL A 233 6.68 1.93 3.31
N GLY A 234 6.44 2.49 2.14
CA GLY A 234 6.02 3.86 2.01
C GLY A 234 6.06 4.34 0.57
N SER A 235 6.42 5.59 0.37
CA SER A 235 6.53 6.16 -0.99
C SER A 235 7.28 7.47 -0.95
N ASN A 236 7.79 7.90 -2.10
CA ASN A 236 8.19 9.29 -2.34
C ASN A 236 7.44 9.80 -3.56
N ALA A 237 7.00 11.05 -3.54
CA ALA A 237 6.50 11.71 -4.73
C ALA A 237 6.79 13.21 -4.71
N TYR A 238 7.10 13.74 -5.89
CA TYR A 238 7.23 15.17 -6.17
C TYR A 238 6.32 15.55 -7.32
N GLY A 239 5.61 16.66 -7.18
CA GLY A 239 5.02 17.40 -8.27
C GLY A 239 5.74 18.74 -8.40
N PHE A 240 6.38 18.99 -9.52
CA PHE A 240 7.06 20.25 -9.80
C PHE A 240 6.22 21.09 -10.77
N GLY A 241 5.91 22.32 -10.37
CA GLY A 241 5.31 23.31 -11.26
C GLY A 241 6.36 23.99 -12.15
N THR A 242 5.90 24.83 -13.05
CA THR A 242 6.77 25.47 -14.06
C THR A 242 7.79 26.44 -13.46
N GLN A 243 7.55 26.93 -12.24
CA GLN A 243 8.54 27.74 -11.53
C GLN A 243 9.79 26.95 -11.12
N ALA A 244 9.65 25.65 -10.84
CA ALA A 244 10.78 24.78 -10.51
C ALA A 244 11.44 24.18 -11.75
N THR A 245 10.66 23.87 -12.80
CA THR A 245 11.20 23.29 -14.04
C THR A 245 11.83 24.35 -14.94
N HIS A 246 11.54 25.63 -14.75
CA HIS A 246 11.91 26.75 -15.63
C HIS A 246 11.57 26.47 -17.11
N SER A 247 10.47 25.75 -17.34
CA SER A 247 9.97 25.37 -18.65
C SER A 247 8.45 25.56 -18.73
N ASP A 248 7.86 25.32 -19.89
CA ASP A 248 6.40 25.32 -20.08
C ASP A 248 5.70 24.05 -19.57
N SER A 249 6.46 23.09 -19.06
CA SER A 249 5.98 21.79 -18.66
C SER A 249 6.22 21.51 -17.17
N PRO A 250 5.18 21.17 -16.40
CA PRO A 250 5.33 20.61 -15.07
C PRO A 250 5.90 19.19 -15.16
N LEU A 251 6.42 18.67 -14.05
CA LEU A 251 7.03 17.37 -13.97
C LEU A 251 6.57 16.61 -12.72
N LEU A 252 6.16 15.35 -12.89
CA LEU A 252 5.85 14.43 -11.80
C LEU A 252 6.95 13.40 -11.64
N PHE A 253 7.39 13.18 -10.39
CA PHE A 253 8.10 12.00 -9.97
C PHE A 253 7.24 11.20 -9.00
N GLY A 254 7.04 9.90 -9.27
CA GLY A 254 6.34 8.95 -8.40
C GLY A 254 7.23 7.74 -8.10
N ASN A 255 7.27 7.32 -6.84
CA ASN A 255 8.08 6.21 -6.37
C ASN A 255 7.44 5.56 -5.14
N PRO A 256 6.46 4.64 -5.31
CA PRO A 256 6.00 3.80 -4.22
C PRO A 256 7.12 2.86 -3.76
N HIS A 257 7.28 2.75 -2.44
CA HIS A 257 8.08 1.74 -1.77
C HIS A 257 7.14 0.65 -1.28
N TRP A 258 7.12 -0.48 -1.98
CA TRP A 258 6.10 -1.46 -1.78
C TRP A 258 6.67 -2.87 -1.90
N TYR A 259 5.86 -3.88 -1.58
CA TYR A 259 6.27 -5.28 -1.62
C TYR A 259 6.77 -5.71 -2.99
N TRP A 260 7.88 -6.46 -3.01
CA TRP A 260 8.48 -6.99 -4.24
C TRP A 260 7.87 -8.32 -4.68
N PHE A 261 7.16 -8.98 -3.77
CA PHE A 261 6.54 -10.28 -3.98
C PHE A 261 5.06 -10.24 -3.63
N GLY A 262 4.31 -11.24 -4.12
CA GLY A 262 2.91 -11.41 -3.82
C GLY A 262 1.96 -10.58 -4.69
N PRO A 263 0.66 -10.63 -4.38
CA PRO A 263 -0.38 -10.03 -5.22
C PRO A 263 -0.34 -8.50 -5.25
N ASP A 264 0.28 -7.88 -4.25
CA ASP A 264 0.39 -6.42 -4.16
C ASP A 264 1.58 -5.85 -4.93
N ARG A 265 2.38 -6.69 -5.62
CA ARG A 265 3.39 -6.17 -6.55
C ARG A 265 2.75 -5.43 -7.71
N PHE A 266 3.45 -4.43 -8.23
CA PHE A 266 2.96 -3.67 -9.37
C PHE A 266 3.14 -4.41 -10.70
N TYR A 267 2.17 -4.21 -11.59
CA TYR A 267 2.18 -4.65 -12.97
C TYR A 267 1.98 -3.46 -13.90
N GLN A 268 2.94 -3.21 -14.78
CA GLN A 268 2.94 -2.07 -15.70
C GLN A 268 2.22 -2.42 -17.02
N ALA A 269 1.34 -1.51 -17.48
CA ALA A 269 0.62 -1.66 -18.75
C ALA A 269 0.12 -0.31 -19.28
N GLN A 270 -0.25 -0.27 -20.57
CA GLN A 270 -1.07 0.80 -21.15
C GLN A 270 -2.43 0.23 -21.59
N LEU A 271 -3.49 0.97 -21.30
CA LEU A 271 -4.88 0.61 -21.59
C LEU A 271 -5.49 1.64 -22.52
N THR A 272 -5.93 1.22 -23.71
CA THR A 272 -6.44 2.12 -24.76
C THR A 272 -7.78 1.67 -25.32
N ILE A 273 -8.78 2.53 -25.28
CA ILE A 273 -9.97 2.50 -26.12
C ILE A 273 -9.99 3.84 -26.84
N PRO A 274 -9.82 3.89 -28.18
CA PRO A 274 -9.72 5.14 -28.93
C PRO A 274 -10.89 6.08 -28.65
N GLY A 275 -10.56 7.31 -28.23
CA GLY A 275 -11.56 8.33 -27.89
C GLY A 275 -12.18 8.25 -26.50
N GLU A 276 -11.94 7.14 -25.74
CA GLU A 276 -12.49 6.98 -24.39
C GLU A 276 -11.43 6.98 -23.29
N ILE A 277 -10.34 6.24 -23.47
CA ILE A 277 -9.26 6.09 -22.49
C ILE A 277 -7.95 5.79 -23.23
N ASP A 278 -6.87 6.41 -22.79
CA ASP A 278 -5.50 6.08 -23.16
C ASP A 278 -4.59 6.39 -21.98
N VAL A 279 -4.31 5.39 -21.15
CA VAL A 279 -3.62 5.54 -19.86
C VAL A 279 -2.52 4.51 -19.71
N SER A 280 -1.35 4.95 -19.26
CA SER A 280 -0.20 4.08 -18.97
C SER A 280 0.20 4.21 -17.51
N GLY A 281 0.65 3.12 -16.90
CA GLY A 281 1.09 3.11 -15.51
C GLY A 281 1.06 1.72 -14.91
N VAL A 282 0.78 1.65 -13.62
CA VAL A 282 0.76 0.38 -12.87
C VAL A 282 -0.53 0.18 -12.10
N SER A 283 -0.88 -1.10 -11.93
CA SER A 283 -1.85 -1.57 -10.96
C SER A 283 -1.26 -2.71 -10.14
N PHE A 284 -1.88 -3.04 -9.01
CA PHE A 284 -1.64 -4.33 -8.35
C PHE A 284 -2.19 -5.47 -9.20
N LEU A 285 -1.62 -6.67 -9.04
CA LEU A 285 -2.12 -7.86 -9.74
C LEU A 285 -3.59 -8.12 -9.41
N GLY A 286 -4.37 -8.47 -10.43
CA GLY A 286 -5.81 -8.72 -10.32
C GLY A 286 -6.68 -7.47 -10.30
N ILE A 287 -6.12 -6.27 -10.53
CA ILE A 287 -6.86 -5.00 -10.56
C ILE A 287 -6.97 -4.49 -12.00
N PRO A 288 -8.20 -4.23 -12.49
CA PRO A 288 -8.44 -3.92 -13.90
C PRO A 288 -8.34 -2.43 -14.28
N VAL A 289 -7.87 -1.55 -13.39
CA VAL A 289 -7.68 -0.10 -13.62
C VAL A 289 -6.27 0.32 -13.27
N ILE A 290 -5.75 1.38 -13.88
CA ILE A 290 -4.45 1.95 -13.51
C ILE A 290 -4.59 2.74 -12.20
N GLN A 291 -3.71 2.46 -11.23
CA GLN A 291 -3.76 3.11 -9.92
C GLN A 291 -2.75 4.25 -9.81
N ILE A 292 -1.59 4.12 -10.41
CA ILE A 292 -0.55 5.15 -10.51
C ILE A 292 -0.11 5.20 -11.98
N GLY A 293 -0.14 6.40 -12.58
CA GLY A 293 0.18 6.49 -14.01
C GLY A 293 0.00 7.87 -14.60
N PHE A 294 -0.21 7.87 -15.90
CA PHE A 294 -0.40 9.10 -16.70
C PHE A 294 -1.22 8.81 -17.95
N ASN A 295 -1.84 9.86 -18.47
CA ASN A 295 -2.45 9.90 -19.80
C ASN A 295 -1.92 11.11 -20.59
N GLU A 296 -2.48 11.46 -21.71
CA GLU A 296 -2.03 12.62 -22.51
C GLU A 296 -2.07 13.95 -21.75
N ASN A 297 -2.84 14.05 -20.66
CA ASN A 297 -3.17 15.31 -20.02
C ASN A 297 -2.70 15.41 -18.57
N ILE A 298 -2.59 14.28 -17.87
CA ILE A 298 -2.36 14.20 -16.44
C ILE A 298 -1.34 13.12 -16.13
N ALA A 299 -0.48 13.39 -15.14
CA ALA A 299 0.32 12.38 -14.47
C ALA A 299 0.06 12.44 -12.96
N TRP A 300 -0.07 11.27 -12.31
CA TRP A 300 -0.31 11.19 -10.86
C TRP A 300 0.43 10.03 -10.21
N SER A 301 0.69 10.20 -8.93
CA SER A 301 1.20 9.16 -8.05
C SER A 301 0.52 9.24 -6.70
N HIS A 302 0.64 8.15 -5.94
CA HIS A 302 0.15 8.06 -4.59
C HIS A 302 1.29 7.83 -3.60
N THR A 303 1.11 8.36 -2.38
CA THR A 303 1.94 8.02 -1.23
C THR A 303 1.04 7.55 -0.09
N VAL A 304 1.55 6.70 0.80
CA VAL A 304 0.77 6.26 1.97
C VAL A 304 0.49 7.47 2.86
N SER A 305 -0.79 7.68 3.21
CA SER A 305 -1.26 8.75 4.08
C SER A 305 -1.11 8.38 5.56
N THR A 306 -0.85 9.36 6.41
CA THR A 306 -0.89 9.22 7.88
C THR A 306 -2.31 9.17 8.43
N ALA A 307 -3.31 9.64 7.69
CA ALA A 307 -4.68 9.70 8.18
C ALA A 307 -5.21 8.31 8.59
N SER A 308 -5.76 8.22 9.80
CA SER A 308 -6.39 7.00 10.27
C SER A 308 -7.70 6.74 9.51
N ARG A 309 -7.88 5.52 9.04
CA ARG A 309 -9.09 5.09 8.31
C ARG A 309 -10.03 4.26 9.17
N MET A 310 -9.62 3.93 10.38
CA MET A 310 -10.38 3.10 11.32
C MET A 310 -10.46 3.73 12.70
N GLY A 311 -11.39 3.22 13.50
CA GLY A 311 -11.55 3.52 14.91
C GLY A 311 -12.15 2.34 15.63
N PHE A 312 -12.08 2.37 16.95
CA PHE A 312 -12.59 1.32 17.82
C PHE A 312 -13.80 1.80 18.62
N TYR A 313 -14.67 0.86 18.93
CA TYR A 313 -15.85 1.09 19.77
C TYR A 313 -15.85 0.09 20.92
N GLU A 314 -15.92 0.59 22.14
CA GLU A 314 -16.19 -0.18 23.34
C GLU A 314 -17.69 -0.40 23.46
N LEU A 315 -18.13 -1.65 23.44
CA LEU A 315 -19.54 -2.03 23.53
C LEU A 315 -19.88 -2.40 24.97
N SER A 316 -20.85 -1.73 25.59
CA SER A 316 -21.41 -2.09 26.88
C SER A 316 -22.40 -3.24 26.68
N LEU A 317 -22.12 -4.43 27.24
CA LEU A 317 -22.94 -5.63 27.01
C LEU A 317 -24.22 -5.63 27.86
N ALA A 318 -25.27 -6.24 27.33
CA ALA A 318 -26.51 -6.46 28.09
C ALA A 318 -26.26 -7.47 29.22
N PRO A 319 -26.69 -7.20 30.46
CA PRO A 319 -26.38 -8.06 31.60
C PRO A 319 -26.90 -9.50 31.50
N ASP A 320 -27.94 -9.70 30.68
CA ASP A 320 -28.62 -10.98 30.47
C ASP A 320 -28.22 -11.72 29.18
N ASP A 321 -27.35 -11.07 28.33
CA ASP A 321 -26.99 -11.65 27.05
C ASP A 321 -25.63 -11.08 26.57
N PRO A 322 -24.53 -11.82 26.69
CA PRO A 322 -23.19 -11.37 26.27
C PRO A 322 -23.02 -11.23 24.74
N LEU A 323 -24.01 -11.65 23.95
CA LEU A 323 -24.07 -11.48 22.51
C LEU A 323 -24.95 -10.28 22.09
N SER A 324 -25.33 -9.45 23.05
CA SER A 324 -26.06 -8.20 22.81
C SER A 324 -25.40 -7.05 23.55
N TYR A 325 -25.44 -5.88 22.98
CA TYR A 325 -24.91 -4.65 23.57
C TYR A 325 -26.01 -3.60 23.70
N LEU A 326 -25.79 -2.62 24.56
CA LEU A 326 -26.68 -1.49 24.78
C LEU A 326 -26.26 -0.33 23.91
N ARG A 327 -27.21 0.33 23.27
CA ARG A 327 -27.02 1.59 22.56
C ARG A 327 -28.23 2.50 22.81
N ASP A 328 -27.99 3.69 23.35
CA ASP A 328 -29.01 4.62 23.80
C ASP A 328 -30.10 3.93 24.64
N GLY A 329 -29.67 3.03 25.53
CA GLY A 329 -30.54 2.23 26.38
C GLY A 329 -31.28 1.08 25.69
N LYS A 330 -31.12 0.88 24.38
CA LYS A 330 -31.71 -0.22 23.62
C LYS A 330 -30.75 -1.39 23.51
N LYS A 331 -31.29 -2.60 23.67
CA LYS A 331 -30.55 -3.85 23.49
C LYS A 331 -30.46 -4.19 22.00
N ILE A 332 -29.22 -4.31 21.47
CA ILE A 332 -28.94 -4.66 20.08
C ILE A 332 -28.18 -5.99 20.04
N LYS A 333 -28.72 -6.94 19.28
CA LYS A 333 -28.08 -8.25 19.08
C LYS A 333 -26.91 -8.15 18.08
N MET A 334 -25.78 -8.73 18.43
CA MET A 334 -24.66 -8.90 17.51
C MET A 334 -25.04 -9.86 16.39
N GLN A 335 -24.53 -9.61 15.21
CA GLN A 335 -24.65 -10.50 14.05
C GLN A 335 -23.65 -11.66 14.18
N ALA A 336 -24.13 -12.88 14.34
CA ALA A 336 -23.32 -14.08 14.35
C ALA A 336 -23.14 -14.60 12.90
N ASN A 337 -21.91 -14.86 12.50
CA ASN A 337 -21.55 -15.46 11.22
C ASN A 337 -20.84 -16.78 11.46
N THR A 338 -21.52 -17.90 11.28
CA THR A 338 -20.96 -19.24 11.40
C THR A 338 -20.36 -19.69 10.09
N ILE A 339 -19.05 -19.86 10.07
CA ILE A 339 -18.25 -20.17 8.88
C ILE A 339 -17.65 -21.56 9.04
N THR A 340 -17.74 -22.39 8.00
CA THR A 340 -17.08 -23.69 7.92
C THR A 340 -16.02 -23.68 6.84
N VAL A 341 -14.80 -24.00 7.20
CA VAL A 341 -13.63 -24.12 6.32
C VAL A 341 -13.23 -25.56 6.19
N GLN A 342 -12.99 -26.06 4.99
CA GLN A 342 -12.41 -27.38 4.75
C GLN A 342 -10.89 -27.31 4.96
N VAL A 343 -10.34 -28.16 5.80
CA VAL A 343 -8.93 -28.15 6.18
C VAL A 343 -8.27 -29.48 5.78
N LYS A 344 -7.26 -29.39 4.92
CA LYS A 344 -6.46 -30.53 4.51
C LYS A 344 -5.59 -31.01 5.66
N GLN A 345 -5.67 -32.31 5.97
CA GLN A 345 -4.84 -32.98 6.94
C GLN A 345 -3.61 -33.61 6.28
N ASP A 346 -2.62 -34.01 7.08
CA ASP A 346 -1.37 -34.62 6.59
C ASP A 346 -1.60 -35.85 5.70
N ALA A 347 -2.64 -36.64 6.00
CA ALA A 347 -3.05 -37.79 5.20
C ALA A 347 -3.82 -37.44 3.91
N GLY A 348 -4.00 -36.13 3.61
CA GLY A 348 -4.70 -35.65 2.42
C GLY A 348 -6.22 -35.59 2.54
N SER A 349 -6.83 -36.06 3.64
CA SER A 349 -8.27 -35.96 3.88
C SER A 349 -8.66 -34.52 4.22
N LEU A 350 -9.89 -34.11 3.88
CA LEU A 350 -10.48 -32.82 4.26
C LEU A 350 -11.34 -32.98 5.52
N VAL A 351 -11.13 -32.12 6.49
CA VAL A 351 -11.92 -32.07 7.73
C VAL A 351 -12.56 -30.70 7.86
N PRO A 352 -13.87 -30.61 8.09
CA PRO A 352 -14.54 -29.32 8.29
C PRO A 352 -14.17 -28.74 9.68
N VAL A 353 -13.74 -27.48 9.70
CA VAL A 353 -13.53 -26.69 10.92
C VAL A 353 -14.53 -25.54 10.89
N THR A 354 -15.32 -25.42 11.96
CA THR A 354 -16.37 -24.40 12.06
C THR A 354 -16.04 -23.41 13.18
N ARG A 355 -16.19 -22.12 12.91
CA ARG A 355 -16.02 -21.04 13.88
C ARG A 355 -17.16 -20.02 13.67
N THR A 356 -17.70 -19.47 14.76
CA THR A 356 -18.65 -18.36 14.70
C THR A 356 -17.91 -17.07 15.04
N LEU A 357 -17.98 -16.09 14.14
CA LEU A 357 -17.44 -14.75 14.32
C LEU A 357 -18.59 -13.74 14.39
N TYR A 358 -18.35 -12.59 15.01
CA TYR A 358 -19.40 -11.66 15.35
C TYR A 358 -19.15 -10.27 14.77
N LYS A 359 -20.23 -9.57 14.41
CA LYS A 359 -20.24 -8.16 14.01
C LYS A 359 -21.22 -7.37 14.86
N SER A 360 -20.85 -6.14 15.20
CA SER A 360 -21.77 -5.09 15.62
C SER A 360 -22.17 -4.23 14.42
N GLU A 361 -23.00 -3.21 14.64
CA GLU A 361 -23.29 -2.19 13.62
C GLU A 361 -22.06 -1.35 13.25
N TYR A 362 -21.04 -1.31 14.12
CA TYR A 362 -19.76 -0.61 13.85
C TYR A 362 -18.83 -1.43 12.94
N GLY A 363 -18.91 -2.74 13.01
CA GLY A 363 -18.06 -3.66 12.24
C GLY A 363 -17.73 -4.93 13.00
N PRO A 364 -16.69 -5.67 12.59
CA PRO A 364 -16.24 -6.90 13.25
C PRO A 364 -15.87 -6.66 14.71
N LEU A 365 -16.16 -7.66 15.57
CA LEU A 365 -15.62 -7.70 16.93
C LEU A 365 -14.11 -7.99 16.85
N VAL A 366 -13.35 -7.44 17.82
CA VAL A 366 -11.90 -7.60 17.88
C VAL A 366 -11.44 -7.97 19.29
N ASN A 367 -10.44 -8.81 19.36
CA ASN A 367 -9.69 -9.08 20.59
C ASN A 367 -8.47 -8.13 20.62
N LEU A 368 -8.34 -7.31 21.67
CA LEU A 368 -7.31 -6.27 21.79
C LEU A 368 -6.51 -6.45 23.09
N PRO A 369 -5.66 -7.45 23.23
CA PRO A 369 -4.92 -7.68 24.47
C PRO A 369 -4.19 -6.42 24.95
N PRO A 370 -4.25 -6.11 26.28
CA PRO A 370 -4.86 -6.88 27.36
C PRO A 370 -6.39 -6.74 27.51
N LEU A 371 -7.06 -5.93 26.65
CA LEU A 371 -8.51 -5.80 26.62
C LEU A 371 -9.13 -7.05 25.97
N GLN A 372 -10.06 -7.69 26.66
CA GLN A 372 -10.74 -8.90 26.21
C GLN A 372 -12.26 -8.71 26.17
N TRP A 373 -12.95 -9.45 25.33
CA TRP A 373 -14.38 -9.60 25.41
C TRP A 373 -14.72 -10.36 26.71
N ASP A 374 -15.37 -9.68 27.63
CA ASP A 374 -15.82 -10.22 28.92
C ASP A 374 -17.34 -10.25 29.04
N THR A 375 -17.89 -10.39 30.25
CA THR A 375 -19.34 -10.38 30.49
C THR A 375 -19.95 -8.99 30.51
N LYS A 376 -19.15 -7.92 30.46
CA LYS A 376 -19.59 -6.53 30.53
C LYS A 376 -19.24 -5.73 29.28
N LYS A 377 -18.14 -6.07 28.63
CA LYS A 377 -17.59 -5.30 27.51
C LYS A 377 -17.14 -6.20 26.36
N ALA A 378 -17.28 -5.68 25.17
CA ALA A 378 -16.65 -6.20 23.96
C ALA A 378 -16.12 -5.01 23.14
N PHE A 379 -15.31 -5.30 22.12
CA PHE A 379 -14.69 -4.26 21.29
C PHE A 379 -14.97 -4.55 19.81
N ALA A 380 -15.30 -3.49 19.07
CA ALA A 380 -15.51 -3.56 17.63
C ALA A 380 -14.54 -2.61 16.93
N VAL A 381 -14.13 -2.96 15.72
CA VAL A 381 -13.37 -2.08 14.82
C VAL A 381 -14.29 -1.60 13.68
N ARG A 382 -14.22 -0.31 13.37
CA ARG A 382 -14.89 0.30 12.22
C ARG A 382 -13.87 0.84 11.26
N ASP A 383 -13.97 0.49 9.99
CA ASP A 383 -13.15 1.03 8.91
C ASP A 383 -14.06 1.80 7.94
N ILE A 384 -13.70 3.04 7.64
CA ILE A 384 -14.48 3.90 6.73
C ILE A 384 -14.54 3.34 5.31
N ASN A 385 -13.58 2.53 4.93
CA ASN A 385 -13.55 1.91 3.61
C ASN A 385 -14.52 0.74 3.46
N GLN A 386 -15.18 0.28 4.53
CA GLN A 386 -16.11 -0.84 4.47
C GLN A 386 -17.21 -0.66 3.41
N GLU A 387 -17.64 0.57 3.18
CA GLU A 387 -18.65 0.91 2.17
C GLU A 387 -18.13 1.91 1.12
N ASN A 388 -16.82 2.05 1.00
CA ASN A 388 -16.19 2.93 0.03
C ASN A 388 -16.12 2.28 -1.38
N PHE A 389 -17.28 1.92 -1.92
CA PHE A 389 -17.36 1.27 -3.25
C PHE A 389 -17.05 2.23 -4.42
N ARG A 390 -16.93 3.54 -4.15
CA ARG A 390 -16.60 4.58 -5.14
C ARG A 390 -15.12 4.54 -5.57
N LEU A 391 -14.27 3.87 -4.81
CA LEU A 391 -12.83 3.81 -4.99
C LEU A 391 -12.42 3.49 -6.44
N TRP A 392 -13.02 2.47 -7.02
CA TRP A 392 -12.69 2.00 -8.38
C TRP A 392 -13.17 2.96 -9.46
N ARG A 393 -14.33 3.58 -9.25
CA ARG A 393 -14.83 4.65 -10.10
C ARG A 393 -13.92 5.87 -10.04
N ASN A 394 -13.37 6.20 -8.87
CA ASN A 394 -12.44 7.32 -8.72
C ASN A 394 -11.18 7.10 -9.57
N TRP A 395 -10.51 5.93 -9.48
CA TRP A 395 -9.35 5.64 -10.31
C TRP A 395 -9.71 5.62 -11.80
N LEU A 396 -10.79 4.96 -12.20
CA LEU A 396 -11.20 4.98 -13.61
C LEU A 396 -11.45 6.39 -14.15
N ARG A 397 -12.00 7.28 -13.33
CA ARG A 397 -12.17 8.70 -13.71
C ARG A 397 -10.84 9.44 -13.76
N PHE A 398 -9.87 9.11 -12.90
CA PHE A 398 -8.51 9.63 -12.99
C PHE A 398 -7.85 9.21 -14.31
N ASP A 399 -7.99 7.94 -14.70
CA ASP A 399 -7.50 7.41 -15.97
C ASP A 399 -8.03 8.18 -17.18
N GLN A 400 -9.22 8.78 -17.06
CA GLN A 400 -9.91 9.52 -18.13
C GLN A 400 -9.82 11.04 -18.00
N ALA A 401 -9.19 11.59 -16.95
CA ALA A 401 -9.15 13.03 -16.71
C ALA A 401 -8.39 13.78 -17.82
N ARG A 402 -8.90 14.96 -18.23
CA ARG A 402 -8.41 15.74 -19.37
C ARG A 402 -7.69 17.03 -18.98
N SER A 403 -7.73 17.39 -17.70
CA SER A 403 -6.98 18.53 -17.15
C SER A 403 -6.74 18.36 -15.66
N LEU A 404 -5.79 19.10 -15.09
CA LEU A 404 -5.53 19.08 -13.66
C LEU A 404 -6.77 19.54 -12.86
N GLU A 405 -7.52 20.50 -13.37
CA GLU A 405 -8.75 21.02 -12.75
C GLU A 405 -9.83 19.93 -12.70
N GLU A 406 -10.01 19.17 -13.80
CA GLU A 406 -10.93 18.03 -13.83
C GLU A 406 -10.48 16.93 -12.87
N PHE A 407 -9.18 16.61 -12.84
CA PHE A 407 -8.62 15.62 -11.90
C PHE A 407 -8.89 16.00 -10.44
N MET A 408 -8.62 17.27 -10.06
CA MET A 408 -8.91 17.79 -8.72
C MET A 408 -10.40 17.73 -8.39
N ALA A 409 -11.26 18.06 -9.35
CA ALA A 409 -12.71 18.01 -9.20
C ALA A 409 -13.20 16.56 -8.99
N ILE A 410 -12.69 15.60 -9.75
CA ILE A 410 -12.98 14.18 -9.59
C ILE A 410 -12.60 13.70 -8.19
N GLN A 411 -11.38 14.02 -7.73
CA GLN A 411 -10.91 13.62 -6.40
C GLN A 411 -11.84 14.13 -5.29
N LYS A 412 -12.27 15.41 -5.36
CA LYS A 412 -13.21 16.00 -4.41
C LYS A 412 -14.60 15.38 -4.49
N GLN A 413 -15.12 15.15 -5.69
CA GLN A 413 -16.45 14.58 -5.90
C GLN A 413 -16.56 13.14 -5.41
N GLU A 414 -15.54 12.34 -5.63
CA GLU A 414 -15.53 10.94 -5.21
C GLU A 414 -15.08 10.77 -3.76
N SER A 415 -14.11 11.56 -3.28
CA SER A 415 -13.49 11.46 -1.95
C SER A 415 -13.29 10.00 -1.52
N ALA A 416 -12.70 9.21 -2.41
CA ALA A 416 -12.70 7.76 -2.31
C ALA A 416 -11.31 7.14 -2.13
N MET A 417 -10.21 7.92 -2.14
CA MET A 417 -8.90 7.34 -1.90
C MET A 417 -8.85 6.65 -0.54
N PRO A 418 -8.42 5.38 -0.48
CA PRO A 418 -8.65 4.57 0.73
C PRO A 418 -7.65 4.90 1.86
N TRP A 419 -6.38 5.02 1.53
CA TRP A 419 -5.29 5.20 2.50
C TRP A 419 -4.07 5.90 1.90
N VAL A 420 -4.28 6.69 0.85
CA VAL A 420 -3.19 7.35 0.12
C VAL A 420 -3.42 8.84 -0.07
N ASN A 421 -2.32 9.59 -0.04
CA ASN A 421 -2.21 10.92 -0.62
C ASN A 421 -2.17 10.83 -2.14
N THR A 422 -2.45 11.94 -2.81
CA THR A 422 -2.35 12.07 -4.26
C THR A 422 -1.46 13.26 -4.62
N ILE A 423 -0.50 13.04 -5.50
CA ILE A 423 0.32 14.08 -6.12
C ILE A 423 0.06 14.03 -7.62
N ALA A 424 -0.21 15.17 -8.25
CA ALA A 424 -0.50 15.22 -9.66
C ALA A 424 0.02 16.51 -10.33
N VAL A 425 0.30 16.39 -11.64
CA VAL A 425 0.59 17.53 -12.53
C VAL A 425 -0.20 17.37 -13.82
N GLY A 426 -0.52 18.47 -14.49
CA GLY A 426 -1.31 18.44 -15.72
C GLY A 426 -0.66 19.19 -16.86
N ARG A 427 -0.85 18.70 -18.09
CA ARG A 427 -0.44 19.36 -19.32
C ARG A 427 -1.04 20.78 -19.39
N GLY A 428 -0.21 21.76 -19.69
CA GLY A 428 -0.64 23.17 -19.77
C GLY A 428 -0.90 23.85 -18.42
N SER A 429 -0.79 23.12 -17.28
CA SER A 429 -0.84 23.74 -15.97
C SER A 429 0.56 24.19 -15.54
N ASN A 430 0.64 25.35 -14.89
CA ASN A 430 1.89 25.82 -14.28
C ASN A 430 2.06 25.35 -12.84
N LYS A 431 1.15 24.51 -12.32
CA LYS A 431 1.10 24.12 -10.91
C LYS A 431 1.09 22.62 -10.74
N ALA A 432 1.52 22.19 -9.56
CA ALA A 432 1.43 20.82 -9.06
C ALA A 432 0.43 20.74 -7.90
N TRP A 433 -0.28 19.64 -7.80
CA TRP A 433 -1.31 19.33 -6.83
C TRP A 433 -0.84 18.30 -5.80
N TYR A 434 -1.10 18.58 -4.53
CA TYR A 434 -1.07 17.61 -3.43
C TYR A 434 -2.44 17.55 -2.77
N ALA A 435 -2.93 16.35 -2.40
CA ALA A 435 -4.13 16.22 -1.60
C ALA A 435 -4.14 14.91 -0.78
N ASP A 436 -4.58 14.99 0.47
CA ASP A 436 -5.05 13.87 1.27
C ASP A 436 -6.59 13.88 1.31
N ILE A 437 -7.20 13.75 0.12
CA ILE A 437 -8.64 13.73 -0.07
C ILE A 437 -9.07 12.30 -0.39
N GLY A 438 -9.82 11.69 0.54
CA GLY A 438 -10.27 10.30 0.44
C GLY A 438 -11.33 9.95 1.47
N ALA A 439 -11.57 8.67 1.70
CA ALA A 439 -12.47 8.23 2.76
C ALA A 439 -11.76 8.34 4.12
N VAL A 440 -12.16 9.32 4.93
CA VAL A 440 -11.58 9.59 6.28
C VAL A 440 -12.71 9.77 7.28
N PRO A 441 -12.65 9.11 8.46
CA PRO A 441 -13.68 9.26 9.50
C PRO A 441 -13.82 10.70 9.97
N ASN A 442 -15.05 11.20 10.10
CA ASN A 442 -15.31 12.54 10.63
C ASN A 442 -15.41 12.51 12.15
N VAL A 443 -14.31 12.82 12.80
CA VAL A 443 -14.16 12.83 14.24
C VAL A 443 -13.77 14.22 14.70
N SER A 444 -14.59 14.87 15.52
CA SER A 444 -14.32 16.19 16.07
C SER A 444 -13.49 16.13 17.36
N PRO A 445 -12.72 17.18 17.70
CA PRO A 445 -12.03 17.27 18.99
C PRO A 445 -12.98 17.12 20.19
N GLU A 446 -14.21 17.62 20.08
CA GLU A 446 -15.23 17.48 21.11
C GLU A 446 -15.63 16.01 21.28
N GLN A 447 -15.86 15.28 20.20
CA GLN A 447 -16.13 13.85 20.29
C GLN A 447 -14.97 13.07 20.93
N ILE A 448 -13.72 13.38 20.59
CA ILE A 448 -12.55 12.76 21.24
C ILE A 448 -12.63 12.97 22.75
N LYS A 449 -12.97 14.18 23.19
CA LYS A 449 -13.03 14.52 24.62
C LYS A 449 -14.16 13.80 25.36
N ILE A 450 -15.37 13.70 24.78
CA ILE A 450 -16.56 13.18 25.47
C ILE A 450 -16.83 11.71 25.22
N CYS A 451 -16.31 11.14 24.12
CA CYS A 451 -16.57 9.77 23.68
C CYS A 451 -15.43 8.79 23.95
N THR A 452 -14.21 9.26 24.20
CA THR A 452 -13.06 8.37 24.47
C THR A 452 -13.26 7.65 25.80
N THR A 453 -13.16 6.30 25.78
CA THR A 453 -13.32 5.48 26.98
C THR A 453 -11.98 5.32 27.73
N GLN A 454 -12.05 4.89 29.01
CA GLN A 454 -10.85 4.60 29.80
C GLN A 454 -10.00 3.47 29.20
N SER A 455 -10.62 2.52 28.51
CA SER A 455 -9.90 1.42 27.84
C SER A 455 -8.86 1.91 26.84
N ARG A 456 -9.05 3.10 26.23
CA ARG A 456 -8.06 3.74 25.38
C ARG A 456 -6.69 3.94 26.03
N GLN A 457 -6.67 4.26 27.34
CA GLN A 457 -5.42 4.47 28.08
C GLN A 457 -4.61 3.18 28.25
N ILE A 458 -5.29 2.03 28.34
CA ILE A 458 -4.65 0.72 28.43
C ILE A 458 -3.89 0.40 27.14
N LEU A 459 -4.39 0.88 26.00
CA LEU A 459 -3.79 0.70 24.68
C LEU A 459 -2.93 1.90 24.23
N ALA A 460 -2.55 2.80 25.14
CA ALA A 460 -1.83 4.02 24.77
C ALA A 460 -0.48 3.76 24.09
N ALA A 461 0.17 2.65 24.41
CA ALA A 461 1.42 2.26 23.77
C ALA A 461 1.25 1.61 22.41
N GLN A 462 0.05 1.11 22.08
CA GLN A 462 -0.26 0.39 20.85
C GLN A 462 -0.98 1.25 19.80
N LEU A 463 -1.74 2.25 20.23
CA LEU A 463 -2.55 3.11 19.38
C LEU A 463 -2.01 4.54 19.34
N THR A 464 -1.83 5.07 18.16
CA THR A 464 -1.50 6.49 17.98
C THR A 464 -2.62 7.39 18.49
N PRO A 465 -2.34 8.63 18.93
CA PRO A 465 -3.34 9.53 19.52
C PRO A 465 -4.52 9.85 18.62
N ASP A 466 -4.32 9.81 17.31
CA ASP A 466 -5.31 10.12 16.25
C ASP A 466 -6.34 9.01 16.02
N ILE A 467 -6.10 7.78 16.52
CA ILE A 467 -7.05 6.68 16.34
C ILE A 467 -8.21 6.81 17.36
N PRO A 468 -9.46 7.00 16.89
CA PRO A 468 -10.62 7.08 17.77
C PRO A 468 -10.85 5.75 18.52
N PHE A 469 -11.18 5.84 19.82
CA PHE A 469 -11.57 4.72 20.66
C PHE A 469 -12.76 5.14 21.53
N PHE A 470 -13.97 4.90 21.03
CA PHE A 470 -15.18 5.54 21.48
C PHE A 470 -16.13 4.62 22.23
N ASP A 471 -17.01 5.24 23.03
CA ASP A 471 -18.14 4.60 23.70
C ASP A 471 -19.22 4.23 22.67
N GLY A 472 -19.35 2.95 22.35
CA GLY A 472 -20.34 2.43 21.41
C GLY A 472 -21.75 2.31 22.00
N SER A 473 -21.95 2.67 23.28
CA SER A 473 -23.29 2.69 23.89
C SER A 473 -24.07 3.97 23.61
N ARG A 474 -23.45 4.97 22.97
CA ARG A 474 -24.03 6.29 22.72
C ARG A 474 -23.96 6.67 21.25
N SER A 475 -25.10 6.96 20.63
CA SER A 475 -25.15 7.37 19.21
C SER A 475 -24.48 8.72 18.93
N GLU A 476 -24.36 9.60 19.94
CA GLU A 476 -23.60 10.86 19.79
C GLU A 476 -22.11 10.65 19.55
N CYS A 477 -21.59 9.44 19.82
CA CYS A 477 -20.21 9.04 19.56
C CYS A 477 -20.00 8.42 18.16
N ASP A 478 -21.03 8.37 17.34
CA ASP A 478 -20.88 7.96 15.94
C ASP A 478 -20.10 9.00 15.14
N TRP A 479 -19.36 8.52 14.13
CA TRP A 479 -18.71 9.44 13.20
C TRP A 479 -19.73 10.36 12.53
N GLN A 480 -19.40 11.64 12.50
CA GLN A 480 -20.29 12.70 12.05
C GLN A 480 -20.29 12.86 10.52
N ASN A 481 -21.20 13.69 10.01
CA ASN A 481 -21.23 14.08 8.60
C ASN A 481 -20.99 15.58 8.47
N ASP A 482 -20.14 15.97 7.52
CA ASP A 482 -20.08 17.34 7.05
C ASP A 482 -21.17 17.59 5.97
N PRO A 483 -21.54 18.84 5.71
CA PRO A 483 -22.55 19.14 4.69
C PRO A 483 -22.20 18.66 3.26
N ASP A 484 -20.89 18.53 2.96
CA ASP A 484 -20.36 18.07 1.69
C ASP A 484 -19.77 16.64 1.76
N SER A 485 -20.07 15.87 2.83
CA SER A 485 -19.66 14.48 2.92
C SER A 485 -20.32 13.64 1.83
N VAL A 486 -19.52 12.84 1.15
CA VAL A 486 -19.99 11.92 0.09
C VAL A 486 -20.30 10.51 0.61
N GLN A 487 -19.99 10.25 1.87
CA GLN A 487 -20.22 9.00 2.57
C GLN A 487 -20.58 9.28 4.03
N THR A 488 -21.50 8.51 4.58
CA THR A 488 -21.90 8.60 6.00
C THR A 488 -20.70 8.37 6.92
N GLY A 489 -20.49 9.26 7.88
CA GLY A 489 -19.41 9.21 8.83
C GLY A 489 -18.06 9.69 8.31
N ALA A 490 -18.00 10.21 7.07
CA ALA A 490 -16.76 10.73 6.48
C ALA A 490 -16.65 12.26 6.58
N ILE A 491 -15.43 12.77 6.64
CA ILE A 491 -15.12 14.19 6.48
C ILE A 491 -15.48 14.63 5.06
N GLY A 492 -16.01 15.85 4.91
CA GLY A 492 -16.26 16.48 3.63
C GLY A 492 -14.97 16.99 2.96
N PRO A 493 -14.85 16.94 1.62
CA PRO A 493 -13.64 17.32 0.89
C PRO A 493 -13.18 18.76 1.12
N SER A 494 -14.06 19.67 1.53
CA SER A 494 -13.70 21.05 1.86
C SER A 494 -12.81 21.17 3.11
N ARG A 495 -12.82 20.16 3.99
CA ARG A 495 -12.05 20.10 5.24
C ARG A 495 -10.86 19.15 5.18
N MET A 496 -10.51 18.62 4.00
CA MET A 496 -9.39 17.72 3.82
C MET A 496 -8.15 18.45 3.32
N PRO A 497 -6.94 18.04 3.74
CA PRO A 497 -5.69 18.71 3.37
C PRO A 497 -5.45 18.69 1.87
N HIS A 498 -5.11 19.86 1.30
CA HIS A 498 -4.68 19.97 -0.09
C HIS A 498 -3.86 21.24 -0.35
N LEU A 499 -3.03 21.18 -1.39
CA LEU A 499 -2.12 22.28 -1.76
C LEU A 499 -1.90 22.32 -3.28
N LEU A 500 -1.90 23.52 -3.85
CA LEU A 500 -1.61 23.78 -5.27
C LEU A 500 -0.49 24.80 -5.37
N ARG A 501 0.67 24.43 -5.97
CA ARG A 501 1.88 25.23 -5.99
C ARG A 501 2.48 25.35 -7.38
N ALA A 502 3.09 26.49 -7.69
CA ALA A 502 3.84 26.70 -8.93
C ALA A 502 5.32 26.25 -8.82
N ASP A 503 5.87 26.21 -7.61
CA ASP A 503 7.20 25.67 -7.33
C ASP A 503 7.12 24.13 -7.23
N TYR A 504 6.79 23.57 -6.07
CA TYR A 504 6.62 22.12 -5.93
C TYR A 504 5.66 21.73 -4.81
N VAL A 505 5.20 20.50 -4.85
CA VAL A 505 4.59 19.76 -3.76
C VAL A 505 5.29 18.43 -3.60
N ALA A 506 5.35 17.91 -2.38
CA ALA A 506 6.00 16.63 -2.09
C ALA A 506 5.31 15.89 -0.96
N ASN A 507 5.45 14.56 -0.95
CA ASN A 507 5.14 13.76 0.23
C ASN A 507 6.05 12.52 0.26
N MET A 508 6.58 12.21 1.44
CA MET A 508 7.40 11.05 1.76
C MET A 508 6.84 10.29 2.98
N ASN A 509 5.51 10.22 3.07
CA ASN A 509 4.67 9.55 4.07
C ASN A 509 4.55 10.23 5.45
N ASP A 510 5.30 11.28 5.76
CA ASP A 510 4.94 12.14 6.89
C ASP A 510 3.61 12.84 6.60
N SER A 511 3.00 13.45 7.61
CA SER A 511 1.70 14.09 7.48
C SER A 511 1.67 15.15 6.39
N TYR A 512 0.47 15.56 6.00
CA TYR A 512 0.22 16.65 5.04
C TYR A 512 0.94 17.97 5.37
N TRP A 513 1.37 18.15 6.63
CA TRP A 513 1.90 19.41 7.15
C TRP A 513 2.99 20.03 6.28
N LEU A 514 4.04 19.25 5.93
CA LEU A 514 5.16 19.71 5.13
C LEU A 514 5.08 19.26 3.65
N SER A 515 3.91 19.23 3.06
CA SER A 515 3.80 19.00 1.61
C SER A 515 4.56 20.04 0.78
N ASN A 516 4.81 21.23 1.35
CA ASN A 516 5.82 22.18 0.96
C ASN A 516 6.29 22.97 2.20
N PRO A 517 7.58 22.94 2.57
CA PRO A 517 8.09 23.60 3.77
C PRO A 517 7.93 25.13 3.79
N GLN A 518 7.77 25.76 2.62
CA GLN A 518 7.51 27.21 2.50
C GLN A 518 6.03 27.57 2.63
N SER A 519 5.15 26.55 2.66
CA SER A 519 3.71 26.71 2.81
C SER A 519 3.15 25.58 3.67
N PRO A 520 3.54 25.46 4.96
CA PRO A 520 3.04 24.41 5.83
C PRO A 520 1.51 24.47 5.93
N LEU A 521 0.87 23.32 5.82
CA LEU A 521 -0.57 23.17 5.94
C LEU A 521 -0.95 22.99 7.40
N THR A 522 -1.90 23.78 7.90
CA THR A 522 -2.36 23.76 9.30
C THR A 522 -3.87 23.96 9.40
N GLY A 523 -4.45 23.60 10.55
CA GLY A 523 -5.88 23.79 10.84
C GLY A 523 -6.77 22.67 10.35
N TYR A 524 -6.21 21.50 10.03
CA TYR A 524 -6.97 20.32 9.64
C TYR A 524 -7.26 19.40 10.83
N PRO A 525 -8.28 18.51 10.74
CA PRO A 525 -8.59 17.57 11.80
C PRO A 525 -7.39 16.67 12.16
N ALA A 526 -7.17 16.45 13.45
CA ALA A 526 -6.03 15.68 13.97
C ALA A 526 -5.92 14.26 13.42
N ILE A 527 -7.04 13.69 12.94
CA ILE A 527 -7.08 12.35 12.32
C ILE A 527 -6.20 12.24 11.06
N PHE A 528 -5.82 13.35 10.44
CA PHE A 528 -4.90 13.40 9.30
C PHE A 528 -3.42 13.32 9.71
N GLY A 529 -3.11 13.39 10.99
CA GLY A 529 -1.75 13.33 11.52
C GLY A 529 -1.25 14.64 12.11
N SER A 530 0.04 14.68 12.44
CA SER A 530 0.70 15.77 13.16
C SER A 530 0.87 17.04 12.31
N GLU A 531 0.69 18.21 12.93
CA GLU A 531 1.03 19.55 12.40
C GLU A 531 2.33 20.10 13.01
N GLY A 532 3.39 19.28 13.05
CA GLY A 532 4.67 19.68 13.61
C GLY A 532 4.75 19.54 15.14
N SER A 533 3.98 18.64 15.74
CA SER A 533 4.18 18.22 17.13
C SER A 533 5.35 17.24 17.29
N GLU A 534 5.81 16.66 16.17
CA GLU A 534 6.87 15.66 16.13
C GLU A 534 7.85 15.97 14.99
N PRO A 535 9.13 15.52 15.08
CA PRO A 535 10.07 15.62 13.98
C PRO A 535 9.55 14.86 12.75
N VAL A 536 9.76 15.42 11.57
CA VAL A 536 9.58 14.64 10.33
C VAL A 536 10.70 13.62 10.19
N SER A 537 10.42 12.53 9.49
CA SER A 537 11.38 11.46 9.25
C SER A 537 12.66 11.96 8.56
N MET A 538 13.80 11.31 8.82
CA MET A 538 15.07 11.67 8.17
C MET A 538 14.97 11.55 6.63
N ARG A 539 14.13 10.66 6.12
CA ARG A 539 13.83 10.52 4.70
C ARG A 539 13.09 11.74 4.14
N THR A 540 12.08 12.21 4.82
CA THR A 540 11.34 13.44 4.44
C THR A 540 12.25 14.67 4.50
N ARG A 541 13.08 14.79 5.55
CA ARG A 541 14.09 15.87 5.62
C ARG A 541 15.01 15.85 4.41
N LEU A 542 15.61 14.69 4.08
CA LEU A 542 16.47 14.57 2.91
C LEU A 542 15.74 14.93 1.63
N GLY A 543 14.49 14.45 1.45
CA GLY A 543 13.69 14.73 0.26
C GLY A 543 13.51 16.23 0.02
N HIS A 544 13.14 16.99 1.06
CA HIS A 544 13.02 18.44 0.94
C HIS A 544 14.36 19.14 0.80
N LEU A 545 15.41 18.69 1.50
CA LEU A 545 16.76 19.27 1.37
C LEU A 545 17.29 19.12 -0.04
N MET A 546 17.15 17.97 -0.68
CA MET A 546 17.57 17.75 -2.08
C MET A 546 16.89 18.72 -3.04
N VAL A 547 15.57 18.96 -2.89
CA VAL A 547 14.86 19.94 -3.72
C VAL A 547 15.35 21.36 -3.43
N GLN A 548 15.52 21.75 -2.18
CA GLN A 548 16.02 23.07 -1.82
C GLN A 548 17.45 23.31 -2.31
N GLU A 549 18.35 22.33 -2.15
CA GLU A 549 19.71 22.38 -2.66
C GLU A 549 19.70 22.58 -4.19
N ARG A 550 18.84 21.84 -4.91
CA ARG A 550 18.67 21.94 -6.35
C ARG A 550 18.20 23.34 -6.79
N LEU A 551 17.09 23.83 -6.24
CA LEU A 551 16.51 25.12 -6.60
C LEU A 551 17.43 26.31 -6.25
N GLN A 552 18.32 26.13 -5.28
CA GLN A 552 19.32 27.13 -4.91
C GLN A 552 20.64 26.99 -5.67
N GLY A 553 20.82 25.90 -6.44
CA GLY A 553 22.07 25.60 -7.14
C GLY A 553 23.22 25.26 -6.20
N ARG A 554 22.91 24.63 -5.07
CA ARG A 554 23.89 24.20 -4.03
C ARG A 554 24.22 22.72 -4.07
N ASP A 555 23.52 21.97 -4.92
CA ASP A 555 23.83 20.57 -5.19
C ASP A 555 24.99 20.42 -6.18
N GLN A 556 25.37 19.19 -6.49
CA GLN A 556 26.49 18.87 -7.37
C GLN A 556 26.16 18.97 -8.88
N TYR A 557 24.91 19.30 -9.24
CA TYR A 557 24.48 19.30 -10.63
C TYR A 557 24.46 20.72 -11.22
N PRO A 558 24.72 20.89 -12.55
CA PRO A 558 24.72 22.20 -13.20
C PRO A 558 23.35 22.88 -13.17
N GLY A 559 23.33 24.22 -13.08
CA GLY A 559 22.11 25.03 -13.13
C GLY A 559 21.25 24.95 -11.87
N LYS A 560 19.95 25.21 -11.99
CA LYS A 560 18.95 25.18 -10.91
C LYS A 560 17.66 24.48 -11.34
N ASP A 561 17.54 24.12 -12.60
CA ASP A 561 16.30 23.65 -13.21
C ASP A 561 16.03 22.20 -12.81
N ILE A 562 14.77 21.91 -12.58
CA ILE A 562 14.26 20.54 -12.41
C ILE A 562 13.93 20.01 -13.81
N ASN A 563 14.59 18.93 -14.20
CA ASN A 563 14.33 18.21 -15.45
C ASN A 563 14.53 16.70 -15.26
N HIS A 564 14.21 15.90 -16.27
CA HIS A 564 14.29 14.43 -16.20
C HIS A 564 15.66 13.94 -15.78
N GLU A 565 16.72 14.38 -16.44
CA GLU A 565 18.09 13.91 -16.19
C GLU A 565 18.53 14.16 -14.74
N ILE A 566 18.23 15.36 -14.24
CA ILE A 566 18.58 15.74 -12.86
C ILE A 566 17.80 14.91 -11.84
N ILE A 567 16.48 14.75 -12.02
CA ILE A 567 15.66 13.96 -11.09
C ILE A 567 16.07 12.50 -11.11
N GLN A 568 16.33 11.90 -12.27
CA GLN A 568 16.81 10.53 -12.37
C GLN A 568 18.07 10.29 -11.51
N LYS A 569 19.02 11.22 -11.58
CA LYS A 569 20.26 11.15 -10.78
C LYS A 569 20.03 11.45 -9.30
N MET A 570 19.23 12.45 -9.01
CA MET A 570 18.98 12.93 -7.64
C MET A 570 18.25 11.87 -6.79
N VAL A 571 17.20 11.24 -7.33
CA VAL A 571 16.38 10.27 -6.59
C VAL A 571 17.08 8.90 -6.39
N LEU A 572 18.15 8.62 -7.15
CA LEU A 572 18.92 7.38 -7.07
C LEU A 572 20.34 7.61 -6.53
N ASN A 573 20.64 8.76 -5.92
CA ASN A 573 21.98 9.07 -5.38
C ASN A 573 22.33 8.31 -4.10
N SER A 574 21.32 7.74 -3.43
CA SER A 574 21.46 6.89 -2.24
C SER A 574 22.14 7.58 -1.05
N ARG A 575 21.97 8.88 -0.88
CA ARG A 575 22.49 9.63 0.28
C ARG A 575 21.88 9.10 1.58
N ALA A 576 22.68 9.03 2.65
CA ALA A 576 22.28 8.69 4.02
C ALA A 576 22.34 9.93 4.90
N LEU A 577 21.24 10.63 5.10
CA LEU A 577 21.20 11.91 5.80
C LEU A 577 21.76 11.82 7.21
N THR A 578 21.43 10.76 7.95
CA THR A 578 21.93 10.60 9.32
C THR A 578 23.45 10.49 9.38
N ALA A 579 24.08 9.87 8.39
CA ALA A 579 25.53 9.82 8.28
C ALA A 579 26.11 11.20 7.96
N GLU A 580 25.52 11.95 7.06
CA GLU A 580 25.93 13.31 6.73
C GLU A 580 25.88 14.24 7.95
N LEU A 581 24.86 14.08 8.80
CA LEU A 581 24.68 14.91 9.98
C LEU A 581 25.51 14.51 11.20
N PHE A 582 25.73 13.21 11.42
CA PHE A 582 26.17 12.72 12.73
C PHE A 582 27.45 11.88 12.73
N LYS A 583 27.88 11.32 11.57
CA LYS A 583 29.04 10.43 11.50
C LYS A 583 30.30 11.05 12.05
N SER A 584 30.61 12.30 11.68
CA SER A 584 31.85 12.97 12.12
C SER A 584 31.89 13.10 13.64
N GLN A 585 30.76 13.48 14.28
CA GLN A 585 30.67 13.63 15.73
C GLN A 585 30.84 12.27 16.45
N LEU A 586 30.29 11.19 15.89
CA LEU A 586 30.47 9.85 16.44
C LEU A 586 31.96 9.42 16.35
N LEU A 587 32.59 9.62 15.21
CA LEU A 587 34.02 9.23 15.01
C LEU A 587 34.95 10.00 15.95
N GLU A 588 34.70 11.29 16.17
CA GLU A 588 35.47 12.11 17.12
C GLU A 588 35.35 11.58 18.54
N GLN A 589 34.17 11.13 18.98
CA GLN A 589 34.00 10.67 20.36
C GLN A 589 34.47 9.23 20.59
N VAL A 590 34.31 8.34 19.59
CA VAL A 590 34.54 6.89 19.79
C VAL A 590 35.93 6.45 19.35
N CYS A 591 36.46 6.98 18.23
CA CYS A 591 37.62 6.41 17.57
C CYS A 591 38.97 6.79 18.18
N HIS A 592 38.99 7.65 19.21
CA HIS A 592 40.19 7.94 19.99
C HIS A 592 40.60 6.80 20.94
N SER A 593 39.60 5.99 21.37
CA SER A 593 39.80 4.83 22.24
C SER A 593 39.08 3.63 21.65
N PRO A 594 39.67 2.91 20.68
CA PRO A 594 38.93 1.97 19.84
C PRO A 594 38.62 0.64 20.51
N LEU A 595 39.15 0.37 21.71
CA LEU A 595 38.77 -0.84 22.48
C LEU A 595 37.49 -0.55 23.25
N VAL A 596 36.44 -1.31 23.00
CA VAL A 596 35.09 -1.14 23.58
C VAL A 596 34.70 -2.40 24.31
N ASP A 597 34.26 -2.25 25.56
CA ASP A 597 33.71 -3.33 26.38
C ASP A 597 32.19 -3.39 26.22
N VAL A 598 31.71 -4.20 25.30
CA VAL A 598 30.27 -4.30 25.02
C VAL A 598 29.59 -5.17 26.04
N GLN A 599 28.67 -4.59 26.82
CA GLN A 599 27.89 -5.29 27.84
C GLN A 599 26.50 -5.69 27.35
N ARG A 600 25.91 -4.89 26.44
CA ARG A 600 24.56 -5.13 25.93
C ARG A 600 24.46 -4.71 24.47
N ASP A 601 23.70 -5.49 23.70
CA ASP A 601 23.15 -5.10 22.39
C ASP A 601 21.64 -4.84 22.53
N ALA A 602 21.28 -3.59 22.68
CA ALA A 602 19.89 -3.18 22.91
C ALA A 602 18.98 -3.47 21.71
N LEU A 603 19.52 -3.48 20.49
CA LEU A 603 18.74 -3.74 19.26
C LEU A 603 18.29 -5.21 19.18
N ASN A 604 19.16 -6.13 19.58
CA ASN A 604 18.89 -7.58 19.55
C ASN A 604 18.49 -8.15 20.90
N ASP A 605 18.29 -7.31 21.93
CA ASP A 605 18.00 -7.66 23.31
C ASP A 605 18.96 -8.70 23.91
N ILE A 606 20.27 -8.55 23.60
CA ILE A 606 21.31 -9.44 24.08
C ILE A 606 22.04 -8.74 25.23
N THR A 607 22.06 -9.38 26.42
CA THR A 607 22.94 -9.00 27.52
C THR A 607 24.02 -10.06 27.66
N TYR A 608 25.29 -9.63 27.61
CA TYR A 608 26.43 -10.54 27.69
C TYR A 608 26.75 -10.86 29.16
N PRO A 609 26.98 -12.12 29.52
CA PRO A 609 27.34 -12.52 30.90
C PRO A 609 28.64 -11.86 31.41
N ALA A 610 29.55 -11.52 30.48
CA ALA A 610 30.76 -10.76 30.71
C ALA A 610 30.95 -9.79 29.55
N PRO A 611 31.60 -8.61 29.77
CA PRO A 611 31.86 -7.66 28.70
C PRO A 611 32.61 -8.31 27.53
N GLN A 612 32.19 -8.03 26.32
CA GLN A 612 32.87 -8.45 25.10
C GLN A 612 33.87 -7.36 24.70
N HIS A 613 35.18 -7.68 24.71
CA HIS A 613 36.23 -6.75 24.28
C HIS A 613 36.27 -6.66 22.75
N VAL A 614 35.91 -5.50 22.22
CA VAL A 614 35.80 -5.27 20.76
C VAL A 614 36.76 -4.19 20.33
N ASP A 615 37.61 -4.49 19.36
CA ASP A 615 38.43 -3.49 18.66
C ASP A 615 37.64 -2.92 17.47
N VAL A 616 37.24 -1.66 17.54
CA VAL A 616 36.48 -0.96 16.50
C VAL A 616 37.37 -0.16 15.54
N THR A 617 38.72 -0.30 15.60
CA THR A 617 39.66 0.43 14.77
C THR A 617 39.33 0.32 13.29
N ALA A 618 39.11 -0.91 12.81
CA ALA A 618 38.77 -1.15 11.40
C ALA A 618 37.47 -0.49 10.99
N ALA A 619 36.42 -0.58 11.84
CA ALA A 619 35.14 0.09 11.59
C ALA A 619 35.30 1.62 11.52
N CYS A 620 36.11 2.21 12.42
CA CYS A 620 36.42 3.63 12.43
C CYS A 620 37.11 4.09 11.13
N HIS A 621 38.08 3.34 10.62
CA HIS A 621 38.74 3.63 9.35
C HIS A 621 37.79 3.57 8.18
N ILE A 622 36.99 2.49 8.09
CA ILE A 622 35.99 2.30 7.01
C ILE A 622 34.94 3.43 7.03
N LEU A 623 34.40 3.77 8.19
CA LEU A 623 33.44 4.85 8.30
C LEU A 623 34.02 6.22 7.95
N ARG A 624 35.29 6.48 8.27
CA ARG A 624 35.98 7.75 7.90
C ARG A 624 36.06 7.91 6.39
N ASP A 625 36.39 6.83 5.68
CA ASP A 625 36.61 6.83 4.22
C ASP A 625 35.29 6.70 3.44
N TRP A 626 34.19 6.34 4.10
CA TRP A 626 32.90 6.15 3.46
C TRP A 626 32.25 7.48 3.09
N ASP A 627 31.72 7.56 1.87
CA ASP A 627 31.08 8.72 1.22
C ASP A 627 29.65 9.04 1.70
N ASN A 628 29.14 8.41 2.74
CA ASN A 628 27.78 8.52 3.25
C ASN A 628 26.69 8.10 2.25
N SER A 629 27.02 7.21 1.34
CA SER A 629 26.06 6.70 0.36
C SER A 629 25.78 5.20 0.52
N GLY A 630 24.60 4.79 0.06
CA GLY A 630 24.22 3.39 -0.13
C GLY A 630 24.44 2.88 -1.54
N ASN A 631 25.38 3.44 -2.32
CA ASN A 631 25.69 2.98 -3.67
C ASN A 631 26.28 1.57 -3.67
N LEU A 632 26.18 0.84 -4.79
CA LEU A 632 26.61 -0.56 -4.88
C LEU A 632 28.05 -0.81 -4.43
N SER A 633 28.96 0.12 -4.69
CA SER A 633 30.37 0.05 -4.31
C SER A 633 30.69 0.58 -2.91
N ALA A 634 29.70 1.19 -2.23
CA ALA A 634 29.91 1.81 -0.92
C ALA A 634 30.32 0.78 0.13
N ARG A 635 31.35 1.10 0.91
CA ARG A 635 31.83 0.32 2.06
C ARG A 635 31.61 1.13 3.33
N GLY A 636 31.02 0.52 4.35
CA GLY A 636 30.70 1.18 5.62
C GLY A 636 29.22 1.49 5.83
N ALA A 637 28.39 1.47 4.78
CA ALA A 637 26.96 1.72 4.90
C ALA A 637 26.27 0.81 5.94
N HIS A 638 26.57 -0.50 5.95
CA HIS A 638 26.02 -1.46 6.92
C HIS A 638 26.51 -1.24 8.36
N ILE A 639 27.74 -0.73 8.52
CA ILE A 639 28.23 -0.34 9.84
C ILE A 639 27.42 0.84 10.35
N TRP A 640 27.23 1.87 9.53
CA TRP A 640 26.45 3.03 9.91
C TRP A 640 24.98 2.68 10.19
N ASP A 641 24.35 1.90 9.31
CA ASP A 641 22.96 1.43 9.49
C ASP A 641 22.80 0.69 10.82
N GLY A 642 23.76 -0.19 11.16
CA GLY A 642 23.75 -0.92 12.44
C GLY A 642 23.93 0.00 13.67
N VAL A 643 24.79 1.00 13.58
CA VAL A 643 24.97 2.02 14.64
C VAL A 643 23.70 2.86 14.78
N TRP A 644 23.18 3.38 13.67
CA TRP A 644 22.00 4.24 13.71
C TRP A 644 20.77 3.51 14.24
N ASN A 645 20.56 2.25 13.86
CA ASN A 645 19.47 1.42 14.38
C ASN A 645 19.52 1.23 15.91
N ARG A 646 20.70 1.30 16.53
CA ARG A 646 20.86 1.26 18.00
C ARG A 646 20.66 2.59 18.67
N LEU A 647 20.93 3.69 17.98
CA LEU A 647 20.82 5.04 18.53
C LEU A 647 19.42 5.64 18.37
N GLN A 648 18.74 5.41 17.27
CA GLN A 648 17.45 6.03 16.96
C GLN A 648 16.31 5.73 17.97
N GLY A 649 16.41 4.67 18.75
CA GLY A 649 15.46 4.32 19.80
C GLY A 649 15.67 5.07 21.12
N LEU A 650 16.72 5.88 21.21
CA LEU A 650 16.96 6.73 22.39
C LEU A 650 16.00 7.92 22.41
N PRO A 651 15.58 8.38 23.61
CA PRO A 651 14.81 9.61 23.71
C PRO A 651 15.53 10.79 23.02
N GLU A 652 14.76 11.65 22.35
CA GLU A 652 15.31 12.79 21.61
C GLU A 652 16.22 13.68 22.47
N SER A 653 15.83 13.91 23.74
CA SER A 653 16.61 14.70 24.71
C SER A 653 17.96 14.08 25.09
N ILE A 654 18.11 12.77 24.91
CA ILE A 654 19.38 12.06 25.11
C ILE A 654 20.20 12.06 23.81
N LEU A 655 19.53 11.86 22.68
CA LEU A 655 20.21 11.70 21.41
C LEU A 655 20.71 13.02 20.81
N PHE A 656 19.96 14.15 21.00
CA PHE A 656 20.24 15.41 20.31
C PHE A 656 20.42 16.59 21.28
N ALA A 657 21.46 17.39 21.06
CA ALA A 657 21.70 18.64 21.80
C ALA A 657 20.75 19.77 21.36
N VAL A 658 20.27 19.74 20.13
CA VAL A 658 19.27 20.70 19.62
C VAL A 658 18.00 19.90 19.33
N PRO A 659 16.96 20.06 20.13
CA PRO A 659 15.70 19.35 19.96
C PRO A 659 14.97 19.82 18.67
N PHE A 660 13.90 19.11 18.34
CA PHE A 660 13.04 19.49 17.23
C PHE A 660 12.42 20.89 17.45
N ASP A 661 12.46 21.70 16.39
CA ASP A 661 11.77 22.99 16.30
C ASP A 661 10.88 23.01 15.05
N LYS A 662 9.57 23.13 15.25
CA LYS A 662 8.59 23.20 14.15
C LYS A 662 8.80 24.40 13.21
N HIS A 663 9.55 25.42 13.63
CA HIS A 663 9.88 26.59 12.81
C HIS A 663 11.16 26.38 11.97
N ASP A 664 11.94 25.33 12.29
CA ASP A 664 13.12 24.90 11.53
C ASP A 664 13.12 23.37 11.34
N PRO A 665 12.06 22.80 10.76
CA PRO A 665 11.83 21.35 10.76
C PRO A 665 12.83 20.57 9.91
N LEU A 666 13.45 21.21 8.94
CA LEU A 666 14.41 20.54 8.07
C LEU A 666 15.84 20.51 8.64
N ASN A 667 16.15 21.35 9.63
CA ASN A 667 17.48 21.39 10.25
C ASN A 667 17.47 20.87 11.69
N THR A 668 16.31 20.56 12.26
CA THR A 668 16.17 20.03 13.62
C THR A 668 15.40 18.70 13.63
N PRO A 669 15.71 17.80 14.60
CA PRO A 669 16.78 17.89 15.62
C PRO A 669 18.17 17.75 15.00
N ARG A 670 19.22 18.18 15.74
CA ARG A 670 20.61 18.11 15.27
C ARG A 670 21.62 18.05 16.42
N LYS A 671 22.87 17.70 16.08
CA LYS A 671 24.02 17.50 16.98
C LYS A 671 23.81 16.35 17.97
N LEU A 672 24.63 15.33 17.87
CA LEU A 672 24.62 14.24 18.85
C LEU A 672 24.93 14.75 20.25
N HIS A 673 24.18 14.27 21.22
CA HIS A 673 24.31 14.57 22.65
C HIS A 673 24.44 13.32 23.52
N ALA A 674 24.19 12.15 22.94
CA ALA A 674 24.43 10.88 23.62
C ALA A 674 25.86 10.84 24.17
N ASP A 675 26.03 10.35 25.38
CA ASP A 675 27.36 10.25 26.00
C ASP A 675 28.26 9.30 25.22
N THR A 676 29.58 9.50 25.37
CA THR A 676 30.59 8.74 24.63
C THR A 676 30.46 7.24 24.82
N GLU A 677 30.07 6.76 26.02
CA GLU A 677 29.92 5.33 26.27
C GLU A 677 28.74 4.74 25.52
N THR A 678 27.60 5.42 25.48
CA THR A 678 26.43 5.03 24.67
C THR A 678 26.81 4.88 23.18
N LEU A 679 27.56 5.83 22.64
CA LEU A 679 28.05 5.78 21.26
C LEU A 679 29.03 4.62 21.02
N ARG A 680 29.94 4.37 21.99
CA ARG A 680 30.88 3.26 21.97
C ARG A 680 30.17 1.91 21.97
N GLN A 681 29.17 1.74 22.85
CA GLN A 681 28.33 0.54 22.91
C GLN A 681 27.59 0.31 21.59
N ALA A 682 27.04 1.34 20.96
CA ALA A 682 26.34 1.21 19.68
C ALA A 682 27.29 0.73 18.55
N LEU A 683 28.50 1.30 18.45
CA LEU A 683 29.48 0.87 17.44
C LEU A 683 30.04 -0.53 17.74
N GLY A 684 30.42 -0.80 18.99
CA GLY A 684 30.94 -2.10 19.41
C GLY A 684 29.95 -3.24 19.21
N ALA A 685 28.69 -3.03 19.64
CA ALA A 685 27.62 -4.00 19.43
C ALA A 685 27.31 -4.21 17.92
N THR A 686 27.43 -3.17 17.11
CA THR A 686 27.31 -3.30 15.65
C THR A 686 28.42 -4.21 15.08
N VAL A 687 29.67 -4.00 15.48
CA VAL A 687 30.80 -4.84 15.02
C VAL A 687 30.60 -6.30 15.40
N LEU A 688 30.17 -6.58 16.64
CA LEU A 688 29.85 -7.93 17.10
C LEU A 688 28.70 -8.57 16.30
N ASP A 689 27.66 -7.82 16.05
CA ASP A 689 26.49 -8.33 15.32
C ASP A 689 26.86 -8.67 13.87
N LEU A 690 27.62 -7.80 13.18
CA LEU A 690 28.11 -8.04 11.83
C LEU A 690 29.01 -9.29 11.77
N ALA A 691 29.91 -9.45 12.74
CA ALA A 691 30.74 -10.63 12.86
C ALA A 691 29.91 -11.92 13.08
N ARG A 692 28.91 -11.86 13.94
CA ARG A 692 27.97 -12.96 14.20
C ARG A 692 27.19 -13.37 12.96
N ARG A 693 26.79 -12.41 12.12
CA ARG A 693 26.09 -12.64 10.85
C ARG A 693 27.03 -13.03 9.70
N GLY A 694 28.33 -13.08 9.93
CA GLY A 694 29.34 -13.40 8.91
C GLY A 694 29.50 -12.29 7.82
N LEU A 695 29.10 -11.05 8.13
CA LEU A 695 29.20 -9.93 7.20
C LEU A 695 30.49 -9.14 7.44
N PRO A 696 31.44 -9.13 6.48
CA PRO A 696 32.70 -8.41 6.63
C PRO A 696 32.49 -6.89 6.79
N LEU A 697 33.29 -6.25 7.65
CA LEU A 697 33.22 -4.79 7.85
C LEU A 697 33.49 -3.99 6.57
N ASN A 698 34.27 -4.53 5.65
CA ASN A 698 34.62 -3.89 4.39
C ASN A 698 33.75 -4.35 3.20
N ALA A 699 32.67 -5.07 3.44
CA ALA A 699 31.76 -5.50 2.39
C ALA A 699 31.17 -4.30 1.62
N LYS A 700 31.01 -4.46 0.29
CA LYS A 700 30.31 -3.47 -0.53
C LYS A 700 28.79 -3.62 -0.39
N ARG A 701 28.06 -2.52 -0.51
CA ARG A 701 26.60 -2.52 -0.42
C ARG A 701 25.95 -3.59 -1.29
N GLY A 702 26.31 -3.66 -2.56
CA GLY A 702 25.76 -4.61 -3.54
C GLY A 702 26.11 -6.09 -3.28
N GLU A 703 27.01 -6.39 -2.34
CA GLU A 703 27.35 -7.77 -1.97
C GLU A 703 26.37 -8.35 -0.95
N TYR A 704 25.62 -7.51 -0.23
CA TYR A 704 24.70 -7.93 0.82
C TYR A 704 23.27 -7.35 0.70
N VAL A 705 23.04 -6.37 -0.18
CA VAL A 705 21.71 -5.88 -0.54
C VAL A 705 21.44 -6.24 -1.99
N TYR A 706 20.55 -7.19 -2.22
CA TYR A 706 20.26 -7.70 -3.55
C TYR A 706 18.84 -8.29 -3.61
N LEU A 707 18.30 -8.40 -4.80
CA LEU A 707 17.08 -9.15 -5.08
C LEU A 707 17.44 -10.49 -5.75
N ILE A 708 16.93 -11.57 -5.20
CA ILE A 708 17.14 -12.91 -5.79
C ILE A 708 16.16 -13.10 -6.96
N ARG A 709 16.72 -13.41 -8.13
CA ARG A 709 15.99 -13.75 -9.35
C ARG A 709 16.51 -15.08 -9.91
N GLY A 710 15.79 -16.17 -9.59
CA GLY A 710 16.26 -17.53 -9.90
C GLY A 710 17.54 -17.84 -9.13
N ASP A 711 18.62 -18.14 -9.86
CA ASP A 711 19.96 -18.37 -9.33
C ASP A 711 20.82 -17.10 -9.23
N LYS A 712 20.28 -15.93 -9.60
CA LYS A 712 21.02 -14.68 -9.68
C LYS A 712 20.70 -13.76 -8.51
N HIS A 713 21.75 -13.15 -7.96
CA HIS A 713 21.66 -12.05 -7.01
C HIS A 713 21.84 -10.74 -7.77
N VAL A 714 20.77 -9.97 -7.93
CA VAL A 714 20.82 -8.66 -8.58
C VAL A 714 21.11 -7.60 -7.52
N PRO A 715 22.28 -6.95 -7.53
CA PRO A 715 22.66 -6.04 -6.46
C PRO A 715 21.76 -4.79 -6.45
N LEU A 716 21.43 -4.30 -5.25
CA LEU A 716 20.60 -3.12 -5.06
C LEU A 716 21.38 -2.06 -4.24
N TYR A 717 21.08 -0.80 -4.53
CA TYR A 717 21.58 0.38 -3.84
C TYR A 717 20.45 1.04 -3.03
N GLY A 718 20.83 1.89 -2.06
CA GLY A 718 19.91 2.54 -1.14
C GLY A 718 20.01 1.98 0.27
N GLY A 719 18.97 2.20 1.08
CA GLY A 719 18.92 1.72 2.46
C GLY A 719 17.51 1.89 3.06
N CYS A 720 17.40 1.84 4.38
CA CYS A 720 16.14 2.03 5.09
C CYS A 720 15.87 3.52 5.39
N GLY A 721 14.60 3.92 5.34
CA GLY A 721 14.19 5.33 5.50
C GLY A 721 14.55 5.94 6.85
N ASN A 722 14.61 5.13 7.92
CA ASN A 722 15.02 5.57 9.26
C ASN A 722 16.46 6.07 9.33
N ALA A 723 17.37 5.53 8.51
CA ALA A 723 18.74 6.04 8.36
C ALA A 723 18.82 7.26 7.43
N GLY A 724 17.70 7.73 6.91
CA GLY A 724 17.60 8.91 6.05
C GLY A 724 17.90 8.64 4.59
N TYR A 725 17.79 7.40 4.10
CA TYR A 725 17.85 7.14 2.68
C TYR A 725 16.55 7.55 1.99
N PHE A 726 16.65 8.32 0.90
CA PHE A 726 15.52 8.58 0.01
C PHE A 726 15.32 7.43 -0.99
N THR A 727 16.41 6.83 -1.44
CA THR A 727 16.42 5.64 -2.29
C THR A 727 16.27 4.40 -1.40
N ILE A 728 15.11 3.75 -1.44
CA ILE A 728 14.80 2.67 -0.51
C ILE A 728 15.13 1.29 -1.11
N ALA A 729 16.00 0.57 -0.40
CA ALA A 729 16.23 -0.86 -0.52
C ALA A 729 16.47 -1.40 0.89
N CYS A 730 15.36 -1.63 1.61
CA CYS A 730 15.39 -1.99 3.03
C CYS A 730 15.30 -3.51 3.18
N VAL A 731 16.39 -4.13 3.63
CA VAL A 731 16.50 -5.56 3.93
C VAL A 731 16.77 -5.70 5.43
N GLU A 732 15.82 -6.28 6.17
CA GLU A 732 15.87 -6.29 7.64
C GLU A 732 16.85 -7.30 8.23
N ASN A 733 16.98 -8.46 7.62
CA ASN A 733 17.79 -9.55 8.16
C ASN A 733 18.80 -10.03 7.14
N ILE A 734 19.95 -9.34 7.10
CA ILE A 734 21.08 -9.77 6.30
C ILE A 734 21.80 -10.89 7.08
N ASP A 735 21.45 -12.13 6.82
CA ASP A 735 22.16 -13.31 7.34
C ASP A 735 22.84 -14.02 6.17
N VAL A 736 24.15 -13.79 6.05
CA VAL A 736 24.97 -14.36 4.97
C VAL A 736 25.19 -15.87 5.13
N GLN A 737 24.96 -16.41 6.34
CA GLN A 737 25.15 -17.84 6.62
C GLN A 737 23.93 -18.69 6.26
N ASN A 738 22.75 -18.08 6.27
CA ASN A 738 21.52 -18.74 5.83
C ASN A 738 21.23 -18.35 4.39
N SER A 739 21.69 -19.17 3.44
CA SER A 739 21.50 -18.99 2.00
C SER A 739 20.03 -18.97 1.54
N ASP A 740 19.08 -19.11 2.45
CA ASP A 740 17.64 -18.98 2.19
C ASP A 740 17.13 -17.58 2.54
N VAL A 741 17.88 -16.54 2.07
CA VAL A 741 17.51 -15.13 2.20
C VAL A 741 16.39 -14.80 1.18
N ARG A 742 15.39 -15.64 1.08
CA ARG A 742 14.06 -15.24 0.66
C ARG A 742 13.40 -14.57 1.85
N ASN A 743 13.96 -13.42 2.24
CA ASN A 743 13.29 -12.59 3.21
C ASN A 743 12.03 -12.07 2.52
N ARG A 744 10.88 -12.70 2.82
CA ARG A 744 9.56 -12.42 2.24
C ARG A 744 9.04 -11.03 2.62
N HIS A 745 9.83 -10.30 3.38
CA HIS A 745 9.59 -8.92 3.81
C HIS A 745 10.39 -7.89 3.01
N ASP A 746 11.02 -8.29 1.90
CA ASP A 746 11.78 -7.37 1.06
C ASP A 746 10.83 -6.39 0.37
N TYR A 747 11.07 -5.12 0.58
CA TYR A 747 10.32 -4.00 0.03
C TYR A 747 11.25 -2.80 -0.15
N GLY A 748 10.81 -1.87 -0.96
CA GLY A 748 11.58 -0.67 -1.28
C GLY A 748 11.05 -0.02 -2.54
N ASN A 749 11.92 0.70 -3.23
CA ASN A 749 11.61 1.22 -4.55
C ASN A 749 11.00 0.10 -5.39
N ASN A 750 9.85 0.36 -6.02
CA ASN A 750 9.16 -0.65 -6.81
C ASN A 750 8.90 -0.14 -8.22
N TYR A 751 7.93 0.75 -8.39
CA TYR A 751 7.68 1.43 -9.64
C TYR A 751 8.12 2.89 -9.55
N LEU A 752 9.03 3.30 -10.41
CA LEU A 752 9.45 4.69 -10.56
C LEU A 752 8.87 5.21 -11.85
N GLN A 753 8.24 6.38 -11.80
CA GLN A 753 7.81 7.11 -12.97
C GLN A 753 8.25 8.58 -12.90
N LEU A 754 8.64 9.11 -14.04
CA LEU A 754 9.00 10.49 -14.22
C LEU A 754 8.34 10.98 -15.49
N VAL A 755 7.36 11.88 -15.36
CA VAL A 755 6.47 12.28 -16.46
C VAL A 755 6.37 13.80 -16.58
N SER A 756 6.47 14.29 -17.78
CA SER A 756 6.23 15.70 -18.14
C SER A 756 5.54 15.84 -19.50
N PHE A 757 5.25 17.07 -19.90
CA PHE A 757 4.47 17.38 -21.11
C PHE A 757 5.15 18.44 -22.00
N PRO A 758 6.45 18.32 -22.34
CA PRO A 758 7.13 19.33 -23.16
C PRO A 758 6.47 19.44 -24.53
N ASN A 759 6.29 20.68 -25.01
CA ASN A 759 5.61 20.94 -26.28
C ASN A 759 4.23 20.25 -26.36
N ASN A 760 3.52 20.15 -25.22
CA ASN A 760 2.21 19.49 -25.10
C ASN A 760 2.20 18.00 -25.49
N LYS A 761 3.32 17.30 -25.35
CA LYS A 761 3.45 15.85 -25.58
C LYS A 761 3.89 15.15 -24.32
N VAL A 762 3.37 13.95 -24.11
CA VAL A 762 3.86 13.09 -23.01
C VAL A 762 5.33 12.74 -23.24
N GLU A 763 6.15 12.92 -22.21
CA GLU A 763 7.49 12.38 -22.13
C GLU A 763 7.59 11.65 -20.79
N ALA A 764 7.78 10.32 -20.84
CA ALA A 764 7.74 9.46 -19.67
C ALA A 764 8.95 8.53 -19.57
N TYR A 765 9.54 8.48 -18.38
CA TYR A 765 10.58 7.52 -18.03
C TYR A 765 10.11 6.66 -16.88
N THR A 766 10.30 5.35 -16.99
CA THR A 766 9.86 4.41 -15.94
C THR A 766 10.94 3.38 -15.60
N SER A 767 10.82 2.79 -14.42
CA SER A 767 11.59 1.63 -13.99
C SER A 767 10.73 0.79 -13.04
N LEU A 768 10.55 -0.49 -13.34
CA LEU A 768 9.84 -1.45 -12.50
C LEU A 768 10.86 -2.41 -11.89
N LEU A 769 11.30 -2.15 -10.65
CA LEU A 769 12.35 -2.90 -9.99
C LEU A 769 12.09 -4.42 -9.99
N THR A 770 10.85 -4.81 -9.78
CA THR A 770 10.48 -6.23 -9.68
C THR A 770 10.38 -6.96 -11.02
N SER A 771 10.64 -6.29 -12.14
CA SER A 771 10.34 -6.76 -13.49
C SER A 771 8.85 -7.12 -13.67
N LEU A 772 8.43 -7.43 -14.89
CA LEU A 772 7.01 -7.59 -15.20
C LEU A 772 6.46 -8.95 -14.76
N SER A 773 7.26 -10.02 -14.93
CA SER A 773 6.82 -11.41 -14.71
C SER A 773 7.38 -11.99 -13.41
N ASP A 774 6.59 -12.86 -12.75
CA ASP A 774 7.03 -13.71 -11.65
C ASP A 774 7.41 -15.13 -12.09
N ASP A 775 7.23 -15.44 -13.38
CA ASP A 775 7.60 -16.74 -13.94
C ASP A 775 9.10 -16.76 -14.31
N PRO A 776 9.94 -17.62 -13.68
CA PRO A 776 11.35 -17.74 -14.04
C PRO A 776 11.63 -18.12 -15.49
N ALA A 777 10.64 -18.70 -16.20
CA ALA A 777 10.76 -19.03 -17.62
C ALA A 777 10.55 -17.83 -18.55
N SER A 778 10.05 -16.72 -18.05
CA SER A 778 9.83 -15.49 -18.80
C SER A 778 11.14 -14.73 -19.03
N PRO A 779 11.38 -14.17 -20.22
CA PRO A 779 12.50 -13.25 -20.44
C PRO A 779 12.38 -11.97 -19.62
N HIS A 780 11.15 -11.64 -19.18
CA HIS A 780 10.82 -10.45 -18.37
C HIS A 780 10.73 -10.76 -16.87
N TYR A 781 11.46 -11.78 -16.41
CA TYR A 781 11.54 -12.14 -15.00
C TYR A 781 12.52 -11.27 -14.22
N SER A 782 13.61 -10.79 -14.85
CA SER A 782 14.68 -10.04 -14.17
C SER A 782 15.30 -8.90 -14.98
N ASP A 783 14.86 -8.68 -16.21
CA ASP A 783 15.45 -7.69 -17.12
C ASP A 783 15.35 -6.26 -16.58
N SER A 784 14.18 -5.81 -16.13
CA SER A 784 14.01 -4.49 -15.53
C SER A 784 14.70 -4.38 -14.16
N THR A 785 14.84 -5.48 -13.41
CA THR A 785 15.62 -5.52 -12.16
C THR A 785 17.09 -5.17 -12.43
N TRP A 786 17.69 -5.75 -13.48
CA TRP A 786 19.07 -5.43 -13.87
C TRP A 786 19.22 -3.99 -14.37
N MET A 787 18.25 -3.50 -15.16
CA MET A 787 18.22 -2.11 -15.60
C MET A 787 18.18 -1.16 -14.40
N TYR A 788 17.31 -1.43 -13.40
CA TYR A 788 17.26 -0.67 -12.16
C TYR A 788 18.60 -0.72 -11.40
N SER A 789 19.20 -1.89 -11.26
CA SER A 789 20.51 -2.07 -10.62
C SER A 789 21.60 -1.21 -11.26
N ALA A 790 21.53 -1.00 -12.58
CA ALA A 790 22.42 -0.11 -13.34
C ALA A 790 22.04 1.38 -13.26
N LYS A 791 20.96 1.74 -12.53
CA LYS A 791 20.40 3.10 -12.47
C LYS A 791 19.87 3.61 -13.81
N GLU A 792 19.51 2.72 -14.69
CA GLU A 792 18.96 3.04 -16.01
C GLU A 792 17.42 3.18 -15.95
N TRP A 793 16.89 3.97 -16.88
CA TRP A 793 15.47 4.24 -17.02
C TRP A 793 15.00 3.90 -18.42
N LEU A 794 13.84 3.29 -18.53
CA LEU A 794 13.16 3.10 -19.81
C LEU A 794 12.48 4.40 -20.21
N HIS A 795 12.83 4.94 -21.39
CA HIS A 795 11.98 5.92 -22.08
C HIS A 795 10.75 5.16 -22.60
N LEU A 796 9.60 5.36 -21.96
CA LEU A 796 8.41 4.58 -22.22
C LEU A 796 7.68 5.06 -23.47
N PRO A 797 7.50 4.24 -24.52
CA PRO A 797 6.68 4.62 -25.66
C PRO A 797 5.20 4.75 -25.24
N PHE A 798 4.58 5.87 -25.60
CA PHE A 798 3.18 6.12 -25.25
C PHE A 798 2.29 6.23 -26.49
N LYS A 799 2.75 6.93 -27.52
CA LYS A 799 1.99 7.10 -28.77
C LYS A 799 2.05 5.85 -29.63
N GLU A 800 1.00 5.61 -30.39
CA GLU A 800 0.91 4.49 -31.33
C GLU A 800 2.15 4.36 -32.22
N SER A 801 2.65 5.48 -32.77
CA SER A 801 3.85 5.48 -33.61
C SER A 801 5.13 5.08 -32.86
N GLU A 802 5.24 5.44 -31.57
CA GLU A 802 6.36 5.08 -30.72
C GLU A 802 6.30 3.60 -30.32
N ILE A 803 5.09 3.11 -29.99
CA ILE A 803 4.84 1.69 -29.66
C ILE A 803 5.23 0.79 -30.83
N ILE A 804 4.77 1.11 -32.05
CA ILE A 804 5.08 0.31 -33.25
C ILE A 804 6.56 0.39 -33.62
N ALA A 805 7.22 1.49 -33.32
CA ALA A 805 8.65 1.71 -33.63
C ALA A 805 9.60 1.07 -32.60
N ASP A 806 9.10 0.53 -31.47
CA ASP A 806 9.94 -0.12 -30.47
C ASP A 806 10.66 -1.35 -31.03
N LEU A 807 11.95 -1.48 -30.73
CA LEU A 807 12.80 -2.54 -31.29
C LEU A 807 12.39 -3.96 -30.87
N ASN A 808 11.68 -4.08 -29.74
CA ASN A 808 11.20 -5.34 -29.17
C ASN A 808 9.69 -5.52 -29.38
N TYR A 809 9.11 -4.77 -30.35
CA TYR A 809 7.68 -4.83 -30.64
C TYR A 809 7.21 -6.24 -30.98
N GLN A 810 6.18 -6.69 -30.27
CA GLN A 810 5.46 -7.94 -30.53
C GLN A 810 3.97 -7.67 -30.60
N TYR A 811 3.24 -8.44 -31.36
CA TYR A 811 1.82 -8.24 -31.61
C TYR A 811 1.04 -9.54 -31.49
N LEU A 812 -0.08 -9.49 -30.77
CA LEU A 812 -1.02 -10.60 -30.59
C LEU A 812 -2.45 -10.06 -30.64
N ILE A 813 -3.32 -10.73 -31.41
CA ILE A 813 -4.76 -10.49 -31.37
C ILE A 813 -5.42 -11.56 -30.53
N LEU A 814 -6.27 -11.15 -29.61
CA LEU A 814 -7.14 -12.02 -28.85
C LEU A 814 -8.59 -11.80 -29.26
N THR A 815 -9.28 -12.90 -29.54
CA THR A 815 -10.73 -12.95 -29.79
C THR A 815 -11.32 -14.08 -28.96
N ASP A 816 -12.55 -13.90 -28.44
CA ASP A 816 -13.28 -14.94 -27.70
C ASP A 816 -13.92 -15.94 -28.70
#